data_b94fb08cfdf4dbb9f86e187689003fdb
#
_entry.id   b94fb08cfdf4dbb9f86e187689003fdb
#
_cell.length_a   1.000
_cell.length_b   1.000
_cell.length_c   1.000
_cell.angle_alpha   90.00
_cell.angle_beta   90.00
_cell.angle_gamma   90.00
#
_symmetry.space_group_name_H-M   'P 1'
#
loop_
_entity.id
_entity.type
_entity.pdbx_description
1 polymer ?
#
loop_
_entity_poly.entity_id
_entity_poly.type
_entity_poly.pdbx_seq_one_letter_code
_entity_poly.pdbx_strand_id
1 'polypeptide(L)'
;MTRINSCPAARVRSDSRLVRCDRREFLRFGLLPVAGLPWLPVGLAPAAETPAALVPLNRFPRMVQEFFVQQVRLAEQRSLAAKGSLKTKVDAEAYVRGVREKIRACFGPEPERTPLNPRITGVIERDAYRIEKVIFESRPGFPVTANLYLPKTDKLPVPGVIGTCGHSTNGKAEKAYQSFAQGLARLGYACLIYDPIGQGERLQYVTENLKSRIGPGVAEHLHAGNQQFLVGEFLGMWRAWDGIRALDYLLTRPEVDKHRVGVTGNSGGGTMTTWLSGVEQRWTMAAPSCFVTTFRRNLENELPADTEQCPPRALALGLDHDDFLAALAPKPIIVLGKERDYFDARGVEEAYARLQRLYRLLEAPDKVGLFIGPTEHGFTQENREAMYRWFNQAAGLPPVTGEPPLVIEKDETLQCTPKGQVAATGAKTVFQFTREKSQQLTARRGTVGGDALRRAVVEVLKLPARHGVPDYRILRYLARRRFPLPHAVAYAVETEPGIQALVYRLFPGPWYARPPRGASRAVLYVAHLSSDAELREEPLIGEIVQAEPASAVFACDVRGIGESQPDTCGVNSFHAAYGSDFFYAIHSLMLDRPYLGQKTFDVLRVLDWLADLGHREIHLVARGWGALAGTFAALLCEPVKQVTLKHALTSYAAVAESEDYAWPLAILLPNVLARFDLPDCYRELQAKRLRQIEPWGPMAGKEA
;
A
#
# COMPACT_ATOMS: atom_id res chain seq x y z
N MET A 1 18.32 -4.80 34.98
CA MET A 1 17.64 -5.87 35.67
C MET A 1 16.20 -5.49 35.90
N THR A 2 15.30 -5.99 35.08
CA THR A 2 13.86 -6.05 35.44
C THR A 2 13.26 -7.14 34.53
N ARG A 3 12.64 -8.10 35.20
CA ARG A 3 12.20 -9.38 34.65
C ARG A 3 11.00 -9.19 33.70
N ILE A 4 11.09 -9.82 32.54
CA ILE A 4 9.94 -10.08 31.65
C ILE A 4 9.33 -11.42 32.10
N ASN A 5 8.06 -11.39 32.49
CA ASN A 5 7.28 -12.57 32.87
C ASN A 5 7.00 -13.42 31.62
N SER A 6 7.48 -14.66 31.67
CA SER A 6 7.17 -15.72 30.72
C SER A 6 5.78 -16.30 31.00
N CYS A 7 4.93 -16.31 29.96
CA CYS A 7 3.68 -17.08 29.95
C CYS A 7 3.99 -18.53 29.55
N PRO A 8 3.41 -19.57 30.16
CA PRO A 8 3.78 -20.96 29.90
C PRO A 8 3.15 -21.50 28.61
N ALA A 9 3.97 -22.16 27.80
CA ALA A 9 3.57 -22.91 26.63
C ALA A 9 2.78 -24.17 27.03
N ALA A 10 1.53 -24.26 26.62
CA ALA A 10 0.74 -25.47 26.66
C ALA A 10 1.22 -26.44 25.55
N ARG A 11 1.81 -27.56 25.95
CA ARG A 11 2.12 -28.68 25.04
C ARG A 11 0.81 -29.38 24.64
N VAL A 12 0.42 -29.26 23.39
CA VAL A 12 -0.57 -30.14 22.77
C VAL A 12 0.18 -31.31 22.14
N ARG A 13 -0.08 -32.53 22.65
CA ARG A 13 0.40 -33.78 22.06
C ARG A 13 -0.40 -34.04 20.76
N SER A 14 0.30 -34.20 19.66
CA SER A 14 -0.26 -34.68 18.40
C SER A 14 -0.42 -36.21 18.44
N ASP A 15 -1.66 -36.68 18.51
CA ASP A 15 -2.00 -38.07 18.21
C ASP A 15 -2.48 -38.14 16.75
N SER A 16 -1.57 -38.53 15.87
CA SER A 16 -1.87 -38.80 14.45
C SER A 16 -2.39 -40.23 14.30
N ARG A 17 -3.71 -40.41 14.24
CA ARG A 17 -4.32 -41.64 13.66
C ARG A 17 -4.95 -41.27 12.31
N LEU A 18 -4.27 -41.65 11.24
CA LEU A 18 -4.80 -41.71 9.89
C LEU A 18 -5.91 -42.78 9.85
N VAL A 19 -7.15 -42.38 9.73
CA VAL A 19 -8.26 -43.26 9.36
C VAL A 19 -8.32 -43.26 7.84
N ARG A 20 -7.86 -44.36 7.21
CA ARG A 20 -8.14 -44.68 5.81
C ARG A 20 -9.61 -45.09 5.69
N CYS A 21 -10.39 -44.31 4.98
CA CYS A 21 -11.75 -44.64 4.60
C CYS A 21 -11.71 -45.49 3.30
N ASP A 22 -12.05 -46.77 3.40
CA ASP A 22 -12.15 -47.68 2.24
C ASP A 22 -13.54 -47.54 1.60
N ARG A 23 -13.56 -47.42 0.27
CA ARG A 23 -14.73 -47.15 -0.57
C ARG A 23 -15.72 -48.33 -0.75
N ARG A 24 -15.63 -49.41 0.05
CA ARG A 24 -16.38 -50.67 -0.20
C ARG A 24 -17.46 -51.02 0.83
N GLU A 25 -17.77 -50.21 1.83
CA GLU A 25 -18.76 -50.57 2.86
C GLU A 25 -20.11 -49.82 2.78
N PHE A 26 -20.52 -49.32 1.64
CA PHE A 26 -21.81 -48.61 1.52
C PHE A 26 -22.99 -49.41 0.97
N LEU A 27 -22.91 -50.76 0.96
CA LEU A 27 -24.01 -51.62 0.53
C LEU A 27 -24.11 -52.87 1.38
N ARG A 28 -24.66 -52.76 2.59
CA ARG A 28 -25.31 -53.89 3.31
C ARG A 28 -25.77 -53.41 4.70
N PHE A 29 -27.01 -53.00 4.83
CA PHE A 29 -27.82 -53.29 6.01
C PHE A 29 -29.29 -53.36 5.61
N GLY A 30 -29.77 -54.59 5.60
CA GLY A 30 -31.14 -54.94 5.39
C GLY A 30 -32.01 -54.74 6.62
N LEU A 31 -33.27 -54.58 6.37
CA LEU A 31 -34.38 -54.48 7.29
C LEU A 31 -34.46 -55.66 8.28
N LEU A 32 -34.64 -55.34 9.57
CA LEU A 32 -35.32 -56.24 10.53
C LEU A 32 -36.25 -55.41 11.43
N PRO A 33 -37.46 -55.90 11.73
CA PRO A 33 -38.45 -55.23 12.55
C PRO A 33 -38.28 -55.54 14.03
N VAL A 34 -38.34 -54.54 14.91
CA VAL A 34 -38.46 -54.75 16.35
C VAL A 34 -39.78 -54.14 16.84
N ALA A 35 -40.58 -55.03 17.40
CA ALA A 35 -41.87 -54.74 18.00
C ALA A 35 -41.72 -54.12 19.41
N GLY A 36 -42.52 -53.14 19.69
CA GLY A 36 -43.26 -52.89 20.95
C GLY A 36 -42.53 -52.59 22.23
N LEU A 37 -42.59 -51.33 22.70
CA LEU A 37 -42.67 -50.93 24.10
C LEU A 37 -43.38 -49.57 24.26
N PRO A 38 -44.02 -49.30 25.40
CA PRO A 38 -45.16 -48.36 25.46
C PRO A 38 -44.78 -46.91 25.67
N TRP A 39 -45.64 -46.06 25.18
CA TRP A 39 -45.60 -44.61 25.29
C TRP A 39 -45.73 -44.11 26.75
N LEU A 40 -44.83 -43.22 27.14
CA LEU A 40 -45.05 -42.22 28.19
C LEU A 40 -44.88 -40.82 27.60
N PRO A 41 -45.82 -39.90 27.79
CA PRO A 41 -45.68 -38.54 27.28
C PRO A 41 -44.90 -37.69 28.28
N VAL A 42 -43.65 -37.39 27.99
CA VAL A 42 -42.93 -36.29 28.61
C VAL A 42 -42.97 -35.15 27.62
N GLY A 43 -43.85 -34.20 27.90
CA GLY A 43 -43.84 -32.90 27.17
C GLY A 43 -42.60 -32.12 27.53
N LEU A 44 -41.59 -32.21 26.70
CA LEU A 44 -40.52 -31.23 26.58
C LEU A 44 -40.92 -30.28 25.42
N ALA A 45 -41.27 -29.05 25.77
CA ALA A 45 -41.35 -27.97 24.81
C ALA A 45 -39.96 -27.91 24.07
N PRO A 46 -39.95 -27.86 22.71
CA PRO A 46 -38.70 -27.66 22.02
C PRO A 46 -38.11 -26.33 22.48
N ALA A 47 -36.94 -26.39 23.14
CA ALA A 47 -36.12 -25.19 23.30
C ALA A 47 -35.98 -24.57 21.91
N ALA A 48 -36.32 -23.29 21.77
CA ALA A 48 -36.12 -22.56 20.55
C ALA A 48 -34.63 -22.63 20.22
N GLU A 49 -34.24 -23.48 19.27
CA GLU A 49 -32.89 -23.53 18.73
C GLU A 49 -32.59 -22.11 18.24
N THR A 50 -31.65 -21.43 18.90
CA THR A 50 -31.08 -20.21 18.37
C THR A 50 -30.59 -20.52 16.96
N PRO A 51 -31.07 -19.86 15.91
CA PRO A 51 -30.71 -20.20 14.54
C PRO A 51 -29.20 -20.14 14.41
N ALA A 52 -28.54 -21.25 14.07
CA ALA A 52 -27.11 -21.27 13.85
C ALA A 52 -26.72 -20.13 12.92
N ALA A 53 -25.69 -19.36 13.30
CA ALA A 53 -25.17 -18.26 12.50
C ALA A 53 -24.78 -18.80 11.11
N LEU A 54 -25.26 -18.14 10.05
CA LEU A 54 -24.96 -18.55 8.69
C LEU A 54 -23.47 -18.29 8.41
N VAL A 55 -22.77 -19.35 7.99
CA VAL A 55 -21.37 -19.23 7.57
C VAL A 55 -21.29 -18.30 6.35
N PRO A 56 -20.44 -17.26 6.37
CA PRO A 56 -20.21 -16.41 5.21
C PRO A 56 -19.75 -17.23 4.00
N LEU A 57 -20.24 -16.88 2.82
CA LEU A 57 -19.76 -17.47 1.58
C LEU A 57 -18.46 -16.78 1.16
N ASN A 58 -17.43 -17.56 0.88
CA ASN A 58 -16.16 -17.09 0.31
C ASN A 58 -15.55 -18.21 -0.56
N ARG A 59 -16.03 -18.31 -1.80
CA ARG A 59 -15.64 -19.40 -2.73
C ARG A 59 -14.37 -19.10 -3.52
N PHE A 60 -13.95 -17.84 -3.57
CA PHE A 60 -12.86 -17.38 -4.42
C PHE A 60 -11.80 -16.53 -3.65
N PRO A 61 -11.35 -16.98 -2.45
CA PRO A 61 -10.48 -16.15 -1.58
C PRO A 61 -9.09 -15.86 -2.18
N ARG A 62 -8.65 -16.66 -3.16
CA ARG A 62 -7.35 -16.49 -3.82
C ARG A 62 -7.43 -15.80 -5.18
N MET A 63 -8.62 -15.50 -5.69
CA MET A 63 -8.82 -14.97 -7.04
C MET A 63 -8.06 -13.66 -7.27
N VAL A 64 -8.17 -12.74 -6.34
CA VAL A 64 -7.51 -11.43 -6.45
C VAL A 64 -6.00 -11.56 -6.33
N GLN A 65 -5.50 -12.40 -5.40
CA GLN A 65 -4.06 -12.64 -5.24
C GLN A 65 -3.44 -13.20 -6.52
N GLU A 66 -4.03 -14.25 -7.08
CA GLU A 66 -3.50 -14.87 -8.30
C GLU A 66 -3.54 -13.92 -9.50
N PHE A 67 -4.56 -13.08 -9.60
CA PHE A 67 -4.62 -12.04 -10.62
C PHE A 67 -3.46 -11.04 -10.46
N PHE A 68 -3.22 -10.51 -9.26
CA PHE A 68 -2.13 -9.57 -9.04
C PHE A 68 -0.75 -10.20 -9.23
N VAL A 69 -0.55 -11.44 -8.79
CA VAL A 69 0.68 -12.22 -9.05
C VAL A 69 0.94 -12.29 -10.56
N GLN A 70 -0.08 -12.61 -11.35
CA GLN A 70 0.05 -12.65 -12.81
C GLN A 70 0.40 -11.28 -13.41
N GLN A 71 -0.27 -10.19 -12.97
CA GLN A 71 0.02 -8.84 -13.47
C GLN A 71 1.46 -8.41 -13.17
N VAL A 72 1.95 -8.65 -11.95
CA VAL A 72 3.31 -8.30 -11.55
C VAL A 72 4.35 -9.16 -12.28
N ARG A 73 4.09 -10.45 -12.46
CA ARG A 73 4.96 -11.33 -13.28
C ARG A 73 5.06 -10.83 -14.74
N LEU A 74 3.96 -10.41 -15.34
CA LEU A 74 3.97 -9.82 -16.69
C LEU A 74 4.75 -8.50 -16.74
N ALA A 75 4.65 -7.66 -15.71
CA ALA A 75 5.45 -6.44 -15.61
C ALA A 75 6.95 -6.76 -15.48
N GLU A 76 7.33 -7.70 -14.62
CA GLU A 76 8.71 -8.15 -14.46
C GLU A 76 9.26 -8.77 -15.76
N GLN A 77 8.50 -9.63 -16.44
CA GLN A 77 8.93 -10.23 -17.72
C GLN A 77 9.26 -9.17 -18.77
N ARG A 78 8.44 -8.11 -18.87
CA ARG A 78 8.71 -6.97 -19.79
C ARG A 78 10.00 -6.24 -19.39
N SER A 79 10.20 -6.00 -18.09
CA SER A 79 11.42 -5.37 -17.57
C SER A 79 12.64 -6.24 -17.84
N LEU A 80 12.59 -7.54 -17.59
CA LEU A 80 13.67 -8.49 -17.84
C LEU A 80 14.00 -8.60 -19.35
N ALA A 81 13.00 -8.58 -20.22
CA ALA A 81 13.22 -8.57 -21.66
C ALA A 81 13.97 -7.31 -22.12
N ALA A 82 13.59 -6.14 -21.60
CA ALA A 82 14.28 -4.88 -21.86
C ALA A 82 15.72 -4.90 -21.35
N LYS A 83 15.93 -5.34 -20.11
CA LYS A 83 17.30 -5.52 -19.54
C LYS A 83 18.11 -6.55 -20.34
N GLY A 84 17.47 -7.66 -20.76
CA GLY A 84 18.09 -8.74 -21.56
C GLY A 84 18.55 -8.30 -22.96
N SER A 85 17.91 -7.27 -23.54
CA SER A 85 18.26 -6.75 -24.88
C SER A 85 19.56 -5.92 -24.91
N LEU A 86 20.01 -5.41 -23.76
CA LEU A 86 21.25 -4.61 -23.68
C LEU A 86 22.48 -5.44 -24.06
N LYS A 87 23.31 -4.96 -24.98
CA LYS A 87 24.51 -5.67 -25.48
C LYS A 87 25.79 -4.86 -25.36
N THR A 88 25.69 -3.55 -25.36
CA THR A 88 26.85 -2.64 -25.43
C THR A 88 26.82 -1.66 -24.24
N LYS A 89 27.97 -0.99 -24.02
CA LYS A 89 28.05 0.12 -23.05
C LYS A 89 27.09 1.25 -23.40
N VAL A 90 26.95 1.56 -24.67
CA VAL A 90 26.01 2.61 -25.15
C VAL A 90 24.57 2.26 -24.80
N ASP A 91 24.17 0.99 -24.96
CA ASP A 91 22.84 0.51 -24.56
C ASP A 91 22.65 0.66 -23.04
N ALA A 92 23.67 0.28 -22.26
CA ALA A 92 23.65 0.37 -20.79
C ALA A 92 23.53 1.83 -20.30
N GLU A 93 24.28 2.76 -20.91
CA GLU A 93 24.18 4.19 -20.60
C GLU A 93 22.82 4.78 -20.97
N ALA A 94 22.28 4.37 -22.14
CA ALA A 94 20.92 4.78 -22.56
C ALA A 94 19.86 4.23 -21.60
N TYR A 95 20.02 2.98 -21.16
CA TYR A 95 19.14 2.37 -20.16
C TYR A 95 19.15 3.16 -18.84
N VAL A 96 20.31 3.49 -18.30
CA VAL A 96 20.45 4.28 -17.06
C VAL A 96 19.75 5.65 -17.21
N ARG A 97 19.91 6.34 -18.35
CA ARG A 97 19.19 7.61 -18.60
C ARG A 97 17.66 7.42 -18.61
N GLY A 98 17.16 6.39 -19.31
CA GLY A 98 15.73 6.09 -19.38
C GLY A 98 15.14 5.68 -18.01
N VAL A 99 15.90 4.95 -17.18
CA VAL A 99 15.51 4.62 -15.81
C VAL A 99 15.34 5.88 -14.97
N ARG A 100 16.25 6.85 -15.05
CA ARG A 100 16.14 8.15 -14.33
C ARG A 100 14.88 8.91 -14.73
N GLU A 101 14.51 8.91 -16.01
CA GLU A 101 13.28 9.54 -16.50
C GLU A 101 12.04 8.86 -15.93
N LYS A 102 12.00 7.54 -15.93
CA LYS A 102 10.90 6.74 -15.35
C LYS A 102 10.76 6.98 -13.83
N ILE A 103 11.87 7.06 -13.09
CA ILE A 103 11.88 7.37 -11.66
C ILE A 103 11.27 8.76 -11.41
N ARG A 104 11.67 9.78 -12.19
CA ARG A 104 11.05 11.12 -12.09
C ARG A 104 9.56 11.09 -12.37
N ALA A 105 9.10 10.26 -13.32
CA ALA A 105 7.68 10.09 -13.61
C ALA A 105 6.89 9.43 -12.45
N CYS A 106 7.55 8.58 -11.64
CA CYS A 106 6.95 7.97 -10.45
C CYS A 106 6.92 8.93 -9.24
N PHE A 107 8.01 9.66 -9.03
CA PHE A 107 8.18 10.51 -7.86
C PHE A 107 7.55 11.90 -8.00
N GLY A 108 7.28 12.33 -9.23
CA GLY A 108 6.79 13.66 -9.54
C GLY A 108 7.91 14.70 -9.62
N PRO A 109 7.56 15.99 -9.78
CA PRO A 109 8.53 17.07 -9.86
C PRO A 109 9.24 17.28 -8.52
N GLU A 110 10.53 17.63 -8.58
CA GLU A 110 11.25 18.10 -7.39
C GLU A 110 10.60 19.38 -6.86
N PRO A 111 10.43 19.50 -5.53
CA PRO A 111 10.02 20.77 -4.93
C PRO A 111 11.07 21.87 -5.14
N GLU A 112 10.64 23.11 -4.96
CA GLU A 112 11.55 24.26 -5.01
C GLU A 112 12.60 24.18 -3.90
N ARG A 113 13.87 24.49 -4.24
CA ARG A 113 14.96 24.59 -3.26
C ARG A 113 14.91 25.94 -2.54
N THR A 114 14.24 25.92 -1.40
CA THR A 114 14.17 27.10 -0.51
C THR A 114 15.36 27.16 0.45
N PRO A 115 15.63 28.27 1.14
CA PRO A 115 16.68 28.37 2.16
C PRO A 115 16.55 27.28 3.23
N LEU A 116 17.67 26.67 3.63
CA LEU A 116 17.70 25.60 4.64
C LEU A 116 17.50 26.14 6.07
N ASN A 117 17.79 27.39 6.33
CA ASN A 117 17.71 28.05 7.66
C ASN A 117 18.33 27.19 8.79
N PRO A 118 19.59 26.69 8.63
CA PRO A 118 20.14 25.71 9.55
C PRO A 118 20.44 26.34 10.91
N ARG A 119 20.18 25.58 11.99
CA ARG A 119 20.47 25.97 13.37
C ARG A 119 21.13 24.78 14.09
N ILE A 120 22.28 25.06 14.75
CA ILE A 120 22.91 24.11 15.68
C ILE A 120 22.32 24.40 17.06
N THR A 121 21.60 23.47 17.64
CA THR A 121 20.88 23.63 18.92
C THR A 121 21.67 23.08 20.12
N GLY A 122 22.77 22.38 19.86
CA GLY A 122 23.67 21.89 20.90
C GLY A 122 24.79 21.03 20.31
N VAL A 123 25.82 20.82 21.08
CA VAL A 123 26.99 20.00 20.73
C VAL A 123 27.27 19.04 21.86
N ILE A 124 27.58 17.78 21.51
CA ILE A 124 27.99 16.72 22.42
C ILE A 124 29.41 16.34 22.07
N GLU A 125 30.34 16.54 23.01
CA GLU A 125 31.72 16.16 22.83
C GLU A 125 31.96 14.72 23.22
N ARG A 126 32.73 13.98 22.39
CA ARG A 126 33.19 12.60 22.66
C ARG A 126 34.71 12.53 22.37
N ASP A 127 35.31 11.40 22.69
CA ASP A 127 36.75 11.17 22.52
C ASP A 127 37.23 11.38 21.06
N ALA A 128 36.65 10.64 20.12
CA ALA A 128 37.05 10.60 18.71
C ALA A 128 36.18 11.44 17.77
N TYR A 129 35.05 11.97 18.23
CA TYR A 129 34.13 12.75 17.42
C TYR A 129 33.31 13.73 18.29
N ARG A 130 32.58 14.65 17.64
CA ARG A 130 31.52 15.44 18.28
C ARG A 130 30.21 15.22 17.54
N ILE A 131 29.08 15.42 18.23
CA ILE A 131 27.74 15.36 17.64
C ILE A 131 27.14 16.78 17.69
N GLU A 132 26.84 17.33 16.54
CA GLU A 132 26.08 18.58 16.44
C GLU A 132 24.59 18.28 16.27
N LYS A 133 23.73 18.81 17.14
CA LYS A 133 22.28 18.74 17.03
C LYS A 133 21.80 19.82 16.08
N VAL A 134 21.23 19.45 14.94
CA VAL A 134 20.93 20.34 13.83
C VAL A 134 19.44 20.34 13.53
N ILE A 135 18.89 21.52 13.27
CA ILE A 135 17.56 21.66 12.66
C ILE A 135 17.74 22.45 11.36
N PHE A 136 17.18 21.95 10.27
CA PHE A 136 17.10 22.67 9.00
C PHE A 136 15.71 22.53 8.38
N GLU A 137 15.35 23.36 7.41
CA GLU A 137 14.06 23.28 6.73
C GLU A 137 14.21 22.59 5.37
N SER A 138 13.42 21.55 5.15
CA SER A 138 13.31 20.90 3.83
C SER A 138 12.32 21.63 2.92
N ARG A 139 11.30 22.23 3.52
CA ARG A 139 10.31 23.14 2.93
C ARG A 139 10.03 24.27 3.91
N PRO A 140 9.49 25.43 3.48
CA PRO A 140 9.15 26.50 4.39
C PRO A 140 8.21 26.06 5.52
N GLY A 141 8.65 26.23 6.77
CA GLY A 141 7.91 25.80 7.96
C GLY A 141 7.86 24.31 8.20
N PHE A 142 8.67 23.49 7.50
CA PHE A 142 8.76 22.05 7.67
C PHE A 142 10.18 21.64 8.11
N PRO A 143 10.48 21.73 9.41
CA PRO A 143 11.82 21.46 9.95
C PRO A 143 12.16 19.98 9.96
N VAL A 144 13.44 19.70 9.77
CA VAL A 144 14.07 18.39 9.89
C VAL A 144 15.07 18.43 11.04
N THR A 145 14.92 17.54 12.01
CA THR A 145 15.84 17.37 13.13
C THR A 145 16.89 16.32 12.78
N ALA A 146 18.15 16.63 13.02
CA ALA A 146 19.29 15.79 12.61
C ALA A 146 20.43 15.83 13.63
N ASN A 147 21.26 14.77 13.62
CA ASN A 147 22.51 14.71 14.36
C ASN A 147 23.67 14.55 13.36
N LEU A 148 24.61 15.49 13.36
CA LEU A 148 25.82 15.45 12.56
C LEU A 148 26.98 14.96 13.42
N TYR A 149 27.47 13.76 13.15
CA TYR A 149 28.64 13.16 13.77
C TYR A 149 29.88 13.59 12.99
N LEU A 150 30.77 14.35 13.61
CA LEU A 150 31.99 14.88 12.99
C LEU A 150 33.23 14.29 13.65
N PRO A 151 34.14 13.67 12.89
CA PRO A 151 35.38 13.13 13.45
C PRO A 151 36.30 14.23 13.97
N LYS A 152 37.03 13.95 15.05
CA LYS A 152 38.13 14.79 15.53
C LYS A 152 39.41 14.35 14.80
N THR A 153 39.76 15.10 13.76
CA THR A 153 40.90 14.79 12.89
C THR A 153 41.49 16.04 12.27
N ASP A 154 42.78 16.06 12.05
CA ASP A 154 43.49 17.11 11.31
C ASP A 154 43.44 16.94 9.79
N LYS A 155 42.85 15.80 9.31
CA LYS A 155 42.78 15.45 7.89
C LYS A 155 41.44 15.92 7.25
N LEU A 156 41.16 17.18 7.33
CA LEU A 156 39.98 17.79 6.69
C LEU A 156 40.28 18.25 5.26
N PRO A 157 39.30 18.19 4.31
CA PRO A 157 37.93 17.71 4.49
C PRO A 157 37.85 16.17 4.42
N VAL A 158 36.86 15.59 5.14
CA VAL A 158 36.59 14.14 5.20
C VAL A 158 35.42 13.75 4.32
N PRO A 159 35.27 12.48 3.90
CA PRO A 159 34.08 12.01 3.22
C PRO A 159 32.81 12.23 4.06
N GLY A 160 31.69 12.55 3.38
CA GLY A 160 30.38 12.73 4.01
C GLY A 160 29.45 11.53 3.79
N VAL A 161 28.59 11.23 4.76
CA VAL A 161 27.55 10.22 4.61
C VAL A 161 26.22 10.74 5.13
N ILE A 162 25.15 10.54 4.37
CA ILE A 162 23.79 10.69 4.86
C ILE A 162 23.31 9.34 5.35
N GLY A 163 22.92 9.29 6.62
CA GLY A 163 22.27 8.14 7.25
C GLY A 163 20.75 8.28 7.23
N THR A 164 20.06 7.29 6.68
CA THR A 164 18.60 7.25 6.62
C THR A 164 18.06 6.22 7.62
N CYS A 165 16.97 6.57 8.32
CA CYS A 165 16.37 5.74 9.36
C CYS A 165 15.20 4.92 8.83
N GLY A 166 15.09 3.66 9.32
CA GLY A 166 13.91 2.82 9.15
C GLY A 166 12.81 3.17 10.14
N HIS A 167 11.82 2.28 10.26
CA HIS A 167 10.64 2.52 11.08
C HIS A 167 10.92 2.28 12.58
N SER A 168 11.55 3.25 13.23
CA SER A 168 11.75 3.28 14.68
C SER A 168 10.94 4.41 15.31
N THR A 169 10.48 4.24 16.55
CA THR A 169 9.71 5.27 17.25
C THR A 169 10.54 6.48 17.62
N ASN A 170 11.82 6.28 17.92
CA ASN A 170 12.78 7.30 18.35
C ASN A 170 13.67 7.86 17.21
N GLY A 171 13.36 7.51 15.95
CA GLY A 171 14.01 8.06 14.77
C GLY A 171 15.54 7.93 14.79
N LYS A 172 16.27 9.06 14.62
CA LYS A 172 17.72 9.11 14.60
C LYS A 172 18.40 8.62 15.89
N ALA A 173 17.67 8.56 16.99
CA ALA A 173 18.18 8.09 18.28
C ALA A 173 18.19 6.57 18.42
N GLU A 174 17.61 5.84 17.47
CA GLU A 174 17.61 4.36 17.50
C GLU A 174 19.03 3.79 17.48
N LYS A 175 19.25 2.77 18.33
CA LYS A 175 20.56 2.15 18.51
C LYS A 175 21.25 1.77 17.19
N ALA A 176 20.51 1.17 16.26
CA ALA A 176 21.07 0.75 14.97
C ALA A 176 21.63 1.93 14.17
N TYR A 177 20.97 3.10 14.22
CA TYR A 177 21.35 4.28 13.46
C TYR A 177 22.48 5.07 14.15
N GLN A 178 22.44 5.17 15.48
CA GLN A 178 23.58 5.67 16.25
C GLN A 178 24.83 4.82 15.96
N SER A 179 24.69 3.49 15.91
CA SER A 179 25.81 2.57 15.72
C SER A 179 26.58 2.82 14.43
N PHE A 180 25.89 2.89 13.29
CA PHE A 180 26.61 3.13 12.04
C PHE A 180 27.15 4.56 11.94
N ALA A 181 26.47 5.55 12.50
CA ALA A 181 26.92 6.95 12.47
C ALA A 181 28.20 7.14 13.31
N GLN A 182 28.25 6.57 14.51
CA GLN A 182 29.46 6.56 15.33
C GLN A 182 30.59 5.78 14.68
N GLY A 183 30.30 4.59 14.13
CA GLY A 183 31.27 3.79 13.43
C GLY A 183 31.91 4.55 12.28
N LEU A 184 31.11 5.20 11.46
CA LEU A 184 31.57 6.06 10.36
C LEU A 184 32.41 7.25 10.88
N ALA A 185 31.96 7.95 11.93
CA ALA A 185 32.73 9.06 12.48
C ALA A 185 34.09 8.63 13.04
N ARG A 186 34.16 7.48 13.73
CA ARG A 186 35.43 6.90 14.20
C ARG A 186 36.33 6.43 13.08
N LEU A 187 35.77 6.11 11.90
CA LEU A 187 36.51 5.76 10.70
C LEU A 187 36.87 6.98 9.83
N GLY A 188 36.55 8.19 10.27
CA GLY A 188 36.94 9.43 9.61
C GLY A 188 35.93 9.98 8.62
N TYR A 189 34.64 9.70 8.78
CA TYR A 189 33.55 10.28 7.99
C TYR A 189 32.77 11.30 8.78
N ALA A 190 32.28 12.34 8.11
CA ALA A 190 31.19 13.17 8.63
C ALA A 190 29.84 12.49 8.32
N CYS A 191 29.10 12.06 9.34
CA CYS A 191 27.82 11.35 9.14
C CYS A 191 26.65 12.15 9.69
N LEU A 192 25.69 12.52 8.83
CA LEU A 192 24.44 13.17 9.20
C LEU A 192 23.30 12.17 9.16
N ILE A 193 22.66 11.94 10.31
CA ILE A 193 21.39 11.20 10.40
C ILE A 193 20.26 12.14 10.79
N TYR A 194 19.06 11.92 10.23
CA TYR A 194 17.91 12.80 10.48
C TYR A 194 16.64 11.98 10.79
N ASP A 195 15.72 12.61 11.54
CA ASP A 195 14.42 11.99 11.83
C ASP A 195 13.56 11.95 10.59
N PRO A 196 12.98 10.77 10.25
CA PRO A 196 11.97 10.67 9.22
C PRO A 196 10.66 11.41 9.59
N ILE A 197 9.84 11.73 8.61
CA ILE A 197 8.46 12.16 8.82
C ILE A 197 7.75 11.13 9.69
N GLY A 198 7.02 11.55 10.72
CA GLY A 198 6.25 10.66 11.59
C GLY A 198 7.07 9.88 12.62
N GLN A 199 8.36 10.19 12.82
CA GLN A 199 9.25 9.48 13.74
C GLN A 199 10.16 10.45 14.53
N GLY A 200 10.69 9.98 15.65
CA GLY A 200 11.58 10.78 16.50
C GLY A 200 10.92 12.09 16.93
N GLU A 201 11.57 13.22 16.62
CA GLU A 201 11.05 14.54 16.93
C GLU A 201 10.07 15.11 15.87
N ARG A 202 9.66 14.33 14.87
CA ARG A 202 8.86 14.77 13.72
C ARG A 202 7.50 14.07 13.58
N LEU A 203 6.83 13.81 14.71
CA LEU A 203 5.46 13.30 14.72
C LEU A 203 4.51 14.29 14.04
N GLN A 204 3.56 13.77 13.27
CA GLN A 204 2.64 14.59 12.46
C GLN A 204 1.26 14.77 13.11
N TYR A 205 0.82 13.78 13.91
CA TYR A 205 -0.49 13.72 14.52
C TYR A 205 -0.34 13.61 16.04
N VAL A 206 -0.07 14.74 16.70
CA VAL A 206 0.29 14.74 18.13
C VAL A 206 -0.88 15.05 19.05
N THR A 207 -0.85 14.46 20.25
CA THR A 207 -1.68 14.86 21.39
C THR A 207 -1.09 16.12 22.06
N GLU A 208 -1.80 16.69 23.04
CA GLU A 208 -1.29 17.79 23.87
C GLU A 208 0.03 17.45 24.57
N ASN A 209 0.25 16.17 24.88
CA ASN A 209 1.47 15.66 25.50
C ASN A 209 2.57 15.31 24.47
N LEU A 210 2.43 15.77 23.23
CA LEU A 210 3.39 15.57 22.14
C LEU A 210 3.68 14.09 21.82
N LYS A 211 2.70 13.20 22.03
CA LYS A 211 2.75 11.80 21.63
C LYS A 211 1.89 11.59 20.37
N SER A 212 2.28 10.65 19.51
CA SER A 212 1.43 10.31 18.37
C SER A 212 0.09 9.75 18.85
N ARG A 213 -1.03 10.27 18.31
CA ARG A 213 -2.39 9.79 18.61
C ARG A 213 -2.84 8.63 17.74
N ILE A 214 -2.12 8.36 16.63
CA ILE A 214 -2.45 7.28 15.68
C ILE A 214 -1.37 6.19 15.61
N GLY A 215 -0.21 6.43 16.22
CA GLY A 215 0.97 5.56 16.19
C GLY A 215 2.09 6.10 15.30
N PRO A 216 3.35 6.17 15.81
CA PRO A 216 4.49 6.70 15.08
C PRO A 216 4.89 5.77 13.92
N GLY A 217 5.66 6.29 12.98
CA GLY A 217 6.21 5.57 11.83
C GLY A 217 5.14 5.15 10.84
N VAL A 218 4.98 3.85 10.61
CA VAL A 218 4.08 3.29 9.60
C VAL A 218 2.66 3.81 9.69
N ALA A 219 2.08 3.92 10.88
CA ALA A 219 0.70 4.40 11.03
C ALA A 219 0.53 5.85 10.55
N GLU A 220 1.47 6.74 10.92
CA GLU A 220 1.48 8.12 10.41
C GLU A 220 1.78 8.19 8.90
N HIS A 221 2.67 7.32 8.40
CA HIS A 221 2.96 7.24 6.96
C HIS A 221 1.74 6.83 6.15
N LEU A 222 1.03 5.78 6.57
CA LEU A 222 -0.18 5.33 5.89
C LEU A 222 -1.26 6.40 5.91
N HIS A 223 -1.47 7.03 7.08
CA HIS A 223 -2.49 8.06 7.22
C HIS A 223 -2.20 9.28 6.34
N ALA A 224 -1.01 9.87 6.45
CA ALA A 224 -0.62 11.02 5.65
C ALA A 224 -0.48 10.67 4.15
N GLY A 225 0.23 9.58 3.83
CA GLY A 225 0.58 9.21 2.46
C GLY A 225 -0.60 8.76 1.63
N ASN A 226 -1.55 8.02 2.21
CA ASN A 226 -2.75 7.62 1.49
C ASN A 226 -3.61 8.83 1.10
N GLN A 227 -3.72 9.81 1.99
CA GLN A 227 -4.42 11.07 1.73
C GLN A 227 -3.74 11.92 0.64
N GLN A 228 -2.40 11.93 0.60
CA GLN A 228 -1.62 12.65 -0.40
C GLN A 228 -1.90 12.21 -1.84
N PHE A 229 -2.27 10.95 -2.08
CA PHE A 229 -2.62 10.50 -3.43
C PHE A 229 -3.76 11.30 -4.05
N LEU A 230 -4.74 11.78 -3.26
CA LEU A 230 -5.85 12.59 -3.76
C LEU A 230 -5.40 13.87 -4.47
N VAL A 231 -4.29 14.44 -4.04
CA VAL A 231 -3.69 15.67 -4.58
C VAL A 231 -2.49 15.41 -5.51
N GLY A 232 -2.25 14.14 -5.87
CA GLY A 232 -1.16 13.75 -6.76
C GLY A 232 0.22 13.84 -6.14
N GLU A 233 0.33 13.70 -4.81
CA GLU A 233 1.59 13.63 -4.07
C GLU A 233 1.91 12.18 -3.69
N PHE A 234 3.19 11.92 -3.41
CA PHE A 234 3.71 10.62 -2.98
C PHE A 234 4.64 10.79 -1.78
N LEU A 235 4.33 10.14 -0.67
CA LEU A 235 5.09 10.28 0.58
C LEU A 235 6.56 9.87 0.42
N GLY A 236 6.86 8.89 -0.44
CA GLY A 236 8.24 8.50 -0.75
C GLY A 236 9.06 9.65 -1.35
N MET A 237 8.44 10.54 -2.16
CA MET A 237 9.11 11.76 -2.65
C MET A 237 9.32 12.76 -1.52
N TRP A 238 8.39 12.90 -0.59
CA TRP A 238 8.54 13.81 0.55
C TRP A 238 9.73 13.41 1.44
N ARG A 239 9.85 12.11 1.73
CA ARG A 239 10.98 11.57 2.50
C ARG A 239 12.30 11.63 1.74
N ALA A 240 12.29 11.34 0.45
CA ALA A 240 13.48 11.49 -0.41
C ALA A 240 13.91 12.96 -0.49
N TRP A 241 12.95 13.89 -0.55
CA TRP A 241 13.27 15.33 -0.52
C TRP A 241 13.97 15.75 0.76
N ASP A 242 13.54 15.28 1.93
CA ASP A 242 14.24 15.51 3.19
C ASP A 242 15.71 15.05 3.12
N GLY A 243 15.96 13.87 2.51
CA GLY A 243 17.32 13.34 2.29
C GLY A 243 18.14 14.17 1.31
N ILE A 244 17.53 14.70 0.24
CA ILE A 244 18.20 15.64 -0.69
C ILE A 244 18.58 16.93 0.04
N ARG A 245 17.69 17.47 0.87
CA ARG A 245 17.95 18.69 1.65
C ARG A 245 18.97 18.47 2.78
N ALA A 246 18.99 17.26 3.36
CA ALA A 246 20.05 16.82 4.29
C ALA A 246 21.43 16.81 3.60
N LEU A 247 21.48 16.30 2.35
CA LEU A 247 22.70 16.38 1.54
C LEU A 247 23.08 17.83 1.23
N ASP A 248 22.11 18.69 0.85
CA ASP A 248 22.37 20.11 0.63
C ASP A 248 23.02 20.74 1.88
N TYR A 249 22.50 20.47 3.09
CA TYR A 249 23.11 20.95 4.33
C TYR A 249 24.51 20.39 4.54
N LEU A 250 24.70 19.06 4.39
CA LEU A 250 26.00 18.43 4.59
C LEU A 250 27.07 19.03 3.67
N LEU A 251 26.71 19.37 2.43
CA LEU A 251 27.62 19.97 1.45
C LEU A 251 27.92 21.47 1.71
N THR A 252 27.25 22.12 2.66
CA THR A 252 27.64 23.47 3.12
C THR A 252 28.79 23.43 4.13
N ARG A 253 29.05 22.25 4.70
CA ARG A 253 30.06 22.11 5.78
C ARG A 253 31.47 22.10 5.21
N PRO A 254 32.38 22.95 5.72
CA PRO A 254 33.77 23.00 5.26
C PRO A 254 34.54 21.72 5.62
N GLU A 255 34.11 20.98 6.64
CA GLU A 255 34.72 19.72 7.04
C GLU A 255 34.45 18.58 6.04
N VAL A 256 33.50 18.74 5.09
CA VAL A 256 33.02 17.66 4.21
C VAL A 256 33.61 17.78 2.80
N ASP A 257 34.19 16.69 2.31
CA ASP A 257 34.60 16.56 0.91
C ASP A 257 33.38 16.31 0.01
N LYS A 258 33.05 17.30 -0.80
CA LYS A 258 31.91 17.27 -1.72
C LYS A 258 32.01 16.22 -2.83
N HIS A 259 33.22 15.67 -3.06
CA HIS A 259 33.50 14.64 -4.07
C HIS A 259 33.48 13.22 -3.51
N ARG A 260 33.27 13.05 -2.20
CA ARG A 260 33.21 11.73 -1.53
C ARG A 260 32.00 11.70 -0.59
N VAL A 261 30.81 11.53 -1.17
CA VAL A 261 29.54 11.53 -0.42
C VAL A 261 28.77 10.24 -0.61
N GLY A 262 28.39 9.61 0.50
CA GLY A 262 27.67 8.35 0.54
C GLY A 262 26.28 8.46 1.14
N VAL A 263 25.45 7.44 0.88
CA VAL A 263 24.13 7.26 1.50
C VAL A 263 23.96 5.82 1.97
N THR A 264 23.44 5.63 3.20
CA THR A 264 23.18 4.31 3.77
C THR A 264 22.02 4.35 4.76
N GLY A 265 21.39 3.20 4.98
CA GLY A 265 20.34 3.02 5.97
C GLY A 265 19.74 1.62 5.90
N ASN A 266 18.94 1.27 6.90
CA ASN A 266 18.37 -0.06 7.06
C ASN A 266 16.84 -0.04 7.04
N SER A 267 16.20 -1.09 6.49
CA SER A 267 14.73 -1.21 6.47
C SER A 267 14.09 -0.03 5.72
N GLY A 268 13.19 0.74 6.30
CA GLY A 268 12.70 1.99 5.73
C GLY A 268 13.84 2.98 5.40
N GLY A 269 14.98 2.92 6.12
CA GLY A 269 16.21 3.62 5.74
C GLY A 269 16.89 3.01 4.51
N GLY A 270 16.84 1.70 4.36
CA GLY A 270 17.25 1.00 3.13
C GLY A 270 16.38 1.41 1.94
N THR A 271 15.06 1.58 2.17
CA THR A 271 14.12 2.15 1.20
C THR A 271 14.59 3.54 0.76
N MET A 272 14.82 4.43 1.71
CA MET A 272 15.26 5.80 1.39
C MET A 272 16.62 5.83 0.72
N THR A 273 17.57 4.99 1.12
CA THR A 273 18.86 4.83 0.43
C THR A 273 18.67 4.42 -1.03
N THR A 274 17.75 3.49 -1.28
CA THR A 274 17.40 3.02 -2.64
C THR A 274 16.75 4.16 -3.46
N TRP A 275 15.76 4.85 -2.88
CA TRP A 275 15.09 5.97 -3.57
C TRP A 275 16.05 7.13 -3.85
N LEU A 276 16.86 7.52 -2.85
CA LEU A 276 17.86 8.58 -3.00
C LEU A 276 18.91 8.23 -4.06
N SER A 277 19.29 6.97 -4.20
CA SER A 277 20.17 6.51 -5.29
C SER A 277 19.52 6.74 -6.67
N GLY A 278 18.18 6.66 -6.73
CA GLY A 278 17.40 6.89 -7.95
C GLY A 278 17.20 8.36 -8.31
N VAL A 279 16.87 9.19 -7.33
CA VAL A 279 16.45 10.58 -7.57
C VAL A 279 17.56 11.61 -7.47
N GLU A 280 18.68 11.33 -6.77
CA GLU A 280 19.77 12.27 -6.53
C GLU A 280 21.09 11.74 -7.10
N GLN A 281 21.73 12.52 -7.95
CA GLN A 281 22.91 12.09 -8.70
C GLN A 281 24.26 12.49 -8.08
N ARG A 282 24.27 13.28 -6.99
CA ARG A 282 25.51 13.71 -6.32
C ARG A 282 26.17 12.64 -5.48
N TRP A 283 25.46 11.56 -5.12
CA TRP A 283 26.06 10.43 -4.38
C TRP A 283 27.25 9.85 -5.15
N THR A 284 28.31 9.50 -4.43
CA THR A 284 29.48 8.79 -5.00
C THR A 284 29.55 7.34 -4.57
N MET A 285 28.74 6.92 -3.59
CA MET A 285 28.62 5.56 -3.10
C MET A 285 27.29 5.35 -2.37
N ALA A 286 26.76 4.13 -2.36
CA ALA A 286 25.51 3.80 -1.68
C ALA A 286 25.55 2.39 -1.06
N ALA A 287 24.84 2.21 0.07
CA ALA A 287 24.75 0.93 0.76
C ALA A 287 23.34 0.75 1.38
N PRO A 288 22.29 0.41 0.58
CA PRO A 288 20.98 0.07 1.11
C PRO A 288 21.03 -1.28 1.85
N SER A 289 20.47 -1.33 3.07
CA SER A 289 20.41 -2.53 3.91
C SER A 289 18.97 -2.95 4.18
N CYS A 290 18.68 -4.27 4.07
CA CYS A 290 17.43 -4.93 4.44
C CYS A 290 16.17 -4.26 3.82
N PHE A 291 16.19 -4.05 2.51
CA PHE A 291 15.04 -3.56 1.75
C PHE A 291 15.04 -4.09 0.32
N VAL A 292 16.19 -4.05 -0.36
CA VAL A 292 16.28 -4.45 -1.77
C VAL A 292 15.92 -5.93 -1.91
N THR A 293 14.95 -6.20 -2.75
CA THR A 293 14.50 -7.51 -3.23
C THR A 293 13.89 -7.29 -4.62
N THR A 294 12.78 -7.95 -4.98
CA THR A 294 11.98 -7.58 -6.15
C THR A 294 10.53 -7.34 -5.75
N PHE A 295 9.82 -6.44 -6.45
CA PHE A 295 8.39 -6.23 -6.22
C PHE A 295 7.58 -7.52 -6.39
N ARG A 296 8.00 -8.40 -7.31
CA ARG A 296 7.39 -9.71 -7.47
C ARG A 296 7.49 -10.57 -6.21
N ARG A 297 8.68 -10.64 -5.60
CA ARG A 297 8.88 -11.42 -4.36
C ARG A 297 8.03 -10.89 -3.21
N ASN A 298 7.98 -9.58 -3.04
CA ASN A 298 7.11 -8.97 -2.03
C ASN A 298 5.64 -9.35 -2.23
N LEU A 299 5.13 -9.27 -3.46
CA LEU A 299 3.74 -9.60 -3.76
C LEU A 299 3.45 -11.09 -3.60
N GLU A 300 4.30 -11.98 -4.13
CA GLU A 300 4.14 -13.44 -4.05
C GLU A 300 4.21 -13.94 -2.61
N ASN A 301 5.04 -13.33 -1.78
CA ASN A 301 5.20 -13.66 -0.36
C ASN A 301 4.17 -12.96 0.53
N GLU A 302 3.22 -12.23 -0.06
CA GLU A 302 2.17 -11.49 0.66
C GLU A 302 2.75 -10.51 1.71
N LEU A 303 3.92 -9.95 1.41
CA LEU A 303 4.61 -8.99 2.27
C LEU A 303 4.05 -7.59 2.02
N PRO A 304 3.29 -7.02 2.97
CA PRO A 304 2.81 -5.65 2.83
C PRO A 304 3.98 -4.66 2.94
N ALA A 305 3.85 -3.55 2.23
CA ALA A 305 4.83 -2.47 2.23
C ALA A 305 4.15 -1.14 2.60
N ASP A 306 4.89 -0.25 3.26
CA ASP A 306 4.44 1.09 3.58
C ASP A 306 4.14 1.89 2.30
N THR A 307 3.24 2.84 2.38
CA THR A 307 2.87 3.71 1.27
C THR A 307 4.09 4.40 0.62
N GLU A 308 5.10 4.76 1.41
CA GLU A 308 6.36 5.33 0.93
C GLU A 308 7.24 4.37 0.12
N GLN A 309 7.02 3.06 0.30
CA GLN A 309 7.79 1.99 -0.34
C GLN A 309 7.22 1.57 -1.70
N CYS A 310 6.09 2.12 -2.09
CA CYS A 310 5.35 1.73 -3.27
C CYS A 310 5.22 2.90 -4.27
N PRO A 311 6.26 3.21 -5.05
CA PRO A 311 6.22 4.33 -5.99
C PRO A 311 5.10 4.15 -7.03
N PRO A 312 4.19 5.13 -7.16
CA PRO A 312 3.11 5.05 -8.14
C PRO A 312 3.63 4.80 -9.54
N ARG A 313 3.00 3.91 -10.29
CA ARG A 313 3.34 3.55 -11.67
C ARG A 313 4.66 2.79 -11.86
N ALA A 314 5.42 2.47 -10.80
CA ALA A 314 6.71 1.81 -10.93
C ALA A 314 6.63 0.52 -11.75
N LEU A 315 5.71 -0.38 -11.41
CA LEU A 315 5.48 -1.65 -12.14
C LEU A 315 4.99 -1.42 -13.58
N ALA A 316 4.12 -0.42 -13.78
CA ALA A 316 3.63 -0.08 -15.12
C ALA A 316 4.75 0.43 -16.04
N LEU A 317 5.73 1.14 -15.49
CA LEU A 317 6.90 1.66 -16.20
C LEU A 317 8.03 0.62 -16.32
N GLY A 318 7.85 -0.57 -15.75
CA GLY A 318 8.83 -1.65 -15.77
C GLY A 318 10.05 -1.39 -14.87
N LEU A 319 9.85 -0.65 -13.76
CA LEU A 319 10.86 -0.47 -12.72
C LEU A 319 10.76 -1.57 -11.66
N ASP A 320 11.91 -1.96 -11.11
CA ASP A 320 12.03 -2.81 -9.93
C ASP A 320 13.07 -2.20 -8.98
N HIS A 321 13.31 -2.78 -7.81
CA HIS A 321 14.24 -2.24 -6.81
C HIS A 321 15.64 -2.00 -7.38
N ASP A 322 16.15 -2.93 -8.21
CA ASP A 322 17.46 -2.80 -8.87
C ASP A 322 17.56 -1.58 -9.80
N ASP A 323 16.45 -1.11 -10.37
CA ASP A 323 16.45 0.04 -11.27
C ASP A 323 16.76 1.37 -10.56
N PHE A 324 16.28 1.52 -9.32
CA PHE A 324 16.61 2.70 -8.53
C PHE A 324 18.10 2.79 -8.20
N LEU A 325 18.75 1.63 -8.02
CA LEU A 325 20.21 1.55 -7.84
C LEU A 325 20.94 1.69 -9.19
N ALA A 326 20.40 1.12 -10.26
CA ALA A 326 20.94 1.28 -11.61
C ALA A 326 21.01 2.74 -12.06
N ALA A 327 20.11 3.60 -11.57
CA ALA A 327 20.14 5.03 -11.83
C ALA A 327 21.43 5.73 -11.34
N LEU A 328 22.13 5.15 -10.35
CA LEU A 328 23.39 5.66 -9.82
C LEU A 328 24.61 5.06 -10.55
N ALA A 329 24.44 4.00 -11.35
CA ALA A 329 25.55 3.34 -12.06
C ALA A 329 26.31 4.32 -12.97
N PRO A 330 27.66 4.15 -13.08
CA PRO A 330 28.51 3.10 -12.57
C PRO A 330 29.20 3.41 -11.22
N LYS A 331 28.57 4.18 -10.35
CA LYS A 331 29.17 4.52 -9.04
C LYS A 331 29.09 3.33 -8.07
N PRO A 332 30.00 3.25 -7.06
CA PRO A 332 30.05 2.14 -6.10
C PRO A 332 28.75 1.92 -5.33
N ILE A 333 28.20 0.71 -5.38
CA ILE A 333 27.00 0.31 -4.63
C ILE A 333 27.24 -1.07 -4.02
N ILE A 334 26.91 -1.25 -2.73
CA ILE A 334 26.77 -2.56 -2.11
C ILE A 334 25.35 -2.78 -1.65
N VAL A 335 24.72 -3.89 -2.06
CA VAL A 335 23.42 -4.32 -1.56
C VAL A 335 23.63 -5.20 -0.34
N LEU A 336 22.96 -4.86 0.77
CA LEU A 336 23.09 -5.56 2.03
C LEU A 336 21.76 -6.27 2.36
N GLY A 337 21.75 -7.59 2.29
CA GLY A 337 20.62 -8.45 2.64
C GLY A 337 20.82 -9.21 3.94
N LYS A 338 19.85 -10.07 4.26
CA LYS A 338 19.88 -11.00 5.40
C LYS A 338 19.28 -12.34 5.02
N GLU A 339 19.83 -13.44 5.56
CA GLU A 339 19.32 -14.80 5.33
C GLU A 339 17.97 -15.04 6.04
N ARG A 340 17.78 -14.42 7.22
CA ARG A 340 16.58 -14.60 8.05
C ARG A 340 15.72 -13.33 8.10
N ASP A 341 15.63 -12.63 6.95
CA ASP A 341 14.79 -11.45 6.78
C ASP A 341 13.39 -11.85 6.25
N TYR A 342 12.42 -11.01 6.47
CA TYR A 342 11.13 -11.10 5.76
C TYR A 342 11.22 -10.55 4.32
N PHE A 343 12.23 -9.74 3.99
CA PHE A 343 12.60 -9.47 2.61
C PHE A 343 13.35 -10.65 1.99
N ASP A 344 12.76 -11.24 0.96
CA ASP A 344 13.23 -12.49 0.36
C ASP A 344 14.68 -12.37 -0.17
N ALA A 345 15.60 -13.14 0.42
CA ALA A 345 17.02 -13.16 0.04
C ALA A 345 17.23 -13.55 -1.44
N ARG A 346 16.37 -14.41 -1.99
CA ARG A 346 16.41 -14.77 -3.43
C ARG A 346 16.15 -13.55 -4.31
N GLY A 347 15.25 -12.66 -3.89
CA GLY A 347 15.01 -11.39 -4.59
C GLY A 347 16.19 -10.43 -4.49
N VAL A 348 16.93 -10.43 -3.37
CA VAL A 348 18.19 -9.68 -3.22
C VAL A 348 19.21 -10.16 -4.26
N GLU A 349 19.39 -11.49 -4.39
CA GLU A 349 20.28 -12.10 -5.37
C GLU A 349 19.86 -11.81 -6.81
N GLU A 350 18.55 -11.87 -7.11
CA GLU A 350 17.97 -11.51 -8.42
C GLU A 350 18.29 -10.05 -8.77
N ALA A 351 18.05 -9.11 -7.86
CA ALA A 351 18.35 -7.70 -8.04
C ALA A 351 19.86 -7.45 -8.25
N TYR A 352 20.69 -8.09 -7.45
CA TYR A 352 22.15 -8.01 -7.61
C TYR A 352 22.61 -8.56 -8.96
N ALA A 353 22.11 -9.71 -9.39
CA ALA A 353 22.49 -10.29 -10.68
C ALA A 353 22.15 -9.37 -11.87
N ARG A 354 21.00 -8.66 -11.79
CA ARG A 354 20.60 -7.66 -12.79
C ARG A 354 21.57 -6.46 -12.79
N LEU A 355 21.91 -5.94 -11.61
CA LEU A 355 22.91 -4.87 -11.45
C LEU A 355 24.31 -5.31 -11.93
N GLN A 356 24.76 -6.48 -11.53
CA GLN A 356 26.08 -7.01 -11.94
C GLN A 356 26.21 -7.09 -13.47
N ARG A 357 25.15 -7.54 -14.16
CA ARG A 357 25.13 -7.53 -15.63
C ARG A 357 25.23 -6.12 -16.20
N LEU A 358 24.48 -5.14 -15.67
CA LEU A 358 24.55 -3.75 -16.09
C LEU A 358 25.95 -3.16 -15.87
N TYR A 359 26.55 -3.39 -14.70
CA TYR A 359 27.87 -2.87 -14.36
C TYR A 359 28.99 -3.49 -15.23
N ARG A 360 28.85 -4.76 -15.64
CA ARG A 360 29.80 -5.35 -16.64
C ARG A 360 29.69 -4.61 -17.99
N LEU A 361 28.49 -4.31 -18.46
CA LEU A 361 28.32 -3.55 -19.72
C LEU A 361 28.86 -2.11 -19.61
N LEU A 362 28.81 -1.52 -18.40
CA LEU A 362 29.39 -0.21 -18.10
C LEU A 362 30.91 -0.23 -17.83
N GLU A 363 31.58 -1.40 -17.98
CA GLU A 363 33.02 -1.61 -17.72
C GLU A 363 33.44 -1.29 -16.27
N ALA A 364 32.54 -1.53 -15.31
CA ALA A 364 32.74 -1.25 -13.89
C ALA A 364 32.28 -2.42 -12.97
N PRO A 365 32.63 -3.69 -13.28
CA PRO A 365 32.08 -4.87 -12.59
C PRO A 365 32.41 -4.93 -11.10
N ASP A 366 33.50 -4.33 -10.67
CA ASP A 366 34.03 -4.25 -9.31
C ASP A 366 33.34 -3.14 -8.46
N LYS A 367 32.48 -2.30 -9.08
CA LYS A 367 31.75 -1.22 -8.40
C LYS A 367 30.34 -1.60 -7.94
N VAL A 368 29.97 -2.86 -8.05
CA VAL A 368 28.72 -3.37 -7.47
C VAL A 368 29.01 -4.61 -6.62
N GLY A 369 28.56 -4.59 -5.35
CA GLY A 369 28.77 -5.65 -4.37
C GLY A 369 27.47 -6.17 -3.79
N LEU A 370 27.53 -7.37 -3.20
CA LEU A 370 26.47 -8.01 -2.44
C LEU A 370 27.05 -8.58 -1.13
N PHE A 371 26.32 -8.37 -0.03
CA PHE A 371 26.58 -9.08 1.21
C PHE A 371 25.23 -9.50 1.83
N ILE A 372 25.08 -10.78 2.12
CA ILE A 372 23.91 -11.33 2.82
C ILE A 372 24.39 -11.80 4.20
N GLY A 373 24.01 -11.05 5.24
CA GLY A 373 24.35 -11.38 6.62
C GLY A 373 23.53 -12.57 7.13
N PRO A 374 24.05 -13.38 8.07
CA PRO A 374 23.43 -14.64 8.48
C PRO A 374 22.30 -14.49 9.49
N THR A 375 22.03 -13.29 9.98
CA THR A 375 21.09 -13.03 11.07
C THR A 375 19.73 -12.52 10.57
N GLU A 376 18.83 -12.11 11.51
CA GLU A 376 17.50 -11.56 11.26
C GLU A 376 17.58 -10.13 10.73
N HIS A 377 16.39 -9.59 10.34
CA HIS A 377 16.22 -8.22 9.91
C HIS A 377 16.86 -7.20 10.87
N GLY A 378 17.70 -6.31 10.33
CA GLY A 378 18.34 -5.24 11.10
C GLY A 378 19.69 -4.81 10.54
N PHE A 379 20.17 -3.62 10.92
CA PHE A 379 21.52 -3.14 10.58
C PHE A 379 22.51 -3.63 11.64
N THR A 380 22.73 -4.94 11.66
CA THR A 380 23.61 -5.61 12.61
C THR A 380 25.08 -5.35 12.30
N GLN A 381 25.98 -5.70 13.20
CA GLN A 381 27.41 -5.41 13.07
C GLN A 381 27.99 -5.93 11.75
N GLU A 382 27.68 -7.15 11.36
CA GLU A 382 28.21 -7.74 10.12
C GLU A 382 27.82 -6.96 8.86
N ASN A 383 26.60 -6.45 8.79
CA ASN A 383 26.16 -5.60 7.66
C ASN A 383 26.82 -4.22 7.73
N ARG A 384 26.98 -3.65 8.92
CA ARG A 384 27.68 -2.36 9.10
C ARG A 384 29.15 -2.49 8.71
N GLU A 385 29.84 -3.57 9.11
CA GLU A 385 31.23 -3.83 8.71
C GLU A 385 31.39 -4.04 7.21
N ALA A 386 30.44 -4.71 6.54
CA ALA A 386 30.44 -4.83 5.10
C ALA A 386 30.29 -3.45 4.42
N MET A 387 29.42 -2.59 4.94
CA MET A 387 29.28 -1.20 4.47
C MET A 387 30.55 -0.39 4.72
N TYR A 388 31.18 -0.47 5.91
CA TYR A 388 32.40 0.27 6.20
C TYR A 388 33.55 -0.13 5.26
N ARG A 389 33.76 -1.43 5.02
CA ARG A 389 34.77 -1.91 4.07
C ARG A 389 34.54 -1.37 2.67
N TRP A 390 33.27 -1.41 2.22
CA TRP A 390 32.90 -0.92 0.90
C TRP A 390 33.09 0.59 0.75
N PHE A 391 32.66 1.36 1.75
CA PHE A 391 32.80 2.82 1.74
C PHE A 391 34.28 3.24 1.80
N ASN A 392 35.11 2.59 2.63
CA ASN A 392 36.53 2.91 2.68
C ASN A 392 37.21 2.63 1.34
N GLN A 393 36.91 1.49 0.70
CA GLN A 393 37.41 1.20 -0.65
C GLN A 393 36.96 2.28 -1.66
N ALA A 394 35.68 2.66 -1.66
CA ALA A 394 35.12 3.67 -2.56
C ALA A 394 35.68 5.08 -2.32
N ALA A 395 35.97 5.43 -1.07
CA ALA A 395 36.51 6.72 -0.67
C ALA A 395 38.07 6.77 -0.69
N GLY A 396 38.73 5.69 -1.00
CA GLY A 396 40.20 5.63 -0.98
C GLY A 396 40.80 5.73 0.44
N LEU A 397 40.08 5.24 1.45
CA LEU A 397 40.52 5.22 2.84
C LEU A 397 41.16 3.84 3.19
N PRO A 398 41.95 3.75 4.30
CA PRO A 398 42.56 2.49 4.74
C PRO A 398 41.50 1.39 4.96
N PRO A 399 41.86 0.10 4.75
CA PRO A 399 40.98 -1.02 5.02
C PRO A 399 40.47 -1.07 6.46
N VAL A 400 39.20 -1.48 6.64
CA VAL A 400 38.58 -1.66 7.96
C VAL A 400 38.75 -3.09 8.42
N THR A 401 39.26 -3.29 9.63
CA THR A 401 39.46 -4.59 10.25
C THR A 401 38.26 -5.08 11.08
N GLY A 402 37.42 -4.14 11.55
CA GLY A 402 36.22 -4.41 12.34
C GLY A 402 35.53 -3.13 12.78
N GLU A 403 34.36 -3.28 13.38
CA GLU A 403 33.62 -2.13 13.94
C GLU A 403 34.34 -1.58 15.17
N PRO A 404 34.57 -0.26 15.26
CA PRO A 404 35.16 0.33 16.44
C PRO A 404 34.19 0.26 17.64
N PRO A 405 34.70 0.37 18.90
CA PRO A 405 33.83 0.40 20.09
C PRO A 405 32.78 1.53 20.01
N LEU A 406 31.52 1.20 20.33
CA LEU A 406 30.39 2.11 20.25
C LEU A 406 29.83 2.40 21.64
N VAL A 407 29.33 3.64 21.84
CA VAL A 407 28.61 4.07 23.04
C VAL A 407 27.28 4.67 22.62
N ILE A 408 26.17 4.03 23.01
CA ILE A 408 24.84 4.50 22.62
C ILE A 408 24.37 5.58 23.59
N GLU A 409 24.02 6.73 23.03
CA GLU A 409 23.46 7.86 23.76
C GLU A 409 22.00 7.61 24.14
N LYS A 410 21.54 8.26 25.20
CA LYS A 410 20.10 8.33 25.52
C LYS A 410 19.37 9.20 24.51
N ASP A 411 18.12 8.90 24.26
CA ASP A 411 17.29 9.64 23.29
C ASP A 411 17.27 11.12 23.59
N GLU A 412 17.07 11.51 24.86
CA GLU A 412 16.99 12.89 25.29
C GLU A 412 18.28 13.66 25.03
N THR A 413 19.44 12.99 25.08
CA THR A 413 20.74 13.59 24.80
C THR A 413 20.83 14.06 23.34
N LEU A 414 20.20 13.32 22.41
CA LEU A 414 20.24 13.55 20.97
C LEU A 414 19.13 14.48 20.45
N GLN A 415 18.16 14.86 21.30
CA GLN A 415 17.07 15.74 20.91
C GLN A 415 17.56 17.12 20.48
N CYS A 416 17.03 17.59 19.36
CA CYS A 416 17.34 18.90 18.78
C CYS A 416 16.40 20.01 19.28
N THR A 417 15.17 19.64 19.66
CA THR A 417 14.14 20.58 20.14
C THR A 417 14.00 20.51 21.67
N PRO A 418 13.62 21.62 22.33
CA PRO A 418 13.53 21.65 23.81
C PRO A 418 12.53 20.66 24.40
N LYS A 419 11.47 20.31 23.65
CA LYS A 419 10.40 19.38 24.08
C LYS A 419 10.41 18.05 23.36
N GLY A 420 11.44 17.75 22.57
CA GLY A 420 11.56 16.52 21.79
C GLY A 420 10.58 16.39 20.62
N GLN A 421 9.90 17.51 20.20
CA GLN A 421 8.98 17.51 19.08
C GLN A 421 8.95 18.86 18.36
N VAL A 422 9.05 18.83 17.01
CA VAL A 422 8.94 20.03 16.17
C VAL A 422 7.52 20.64 16.22
N ALA A 423 6.51 19.85 16.46
CA ALA A 423 5.13 20.33 16.62
C ALA A 423 5.01 21.42 17.71
N ALA A 424 5.83 21.34 18.79
CA ALA A 424 5.87 22.35 19.83
C ALA A 424 6.47 23.70 19.38
N THR A 425 7.04 23.78 18.17
CA THR A 425 7.63 24.99 17.60
C THR A 425 6.77 25.65 16.52
N GLY A 426 5.54 25.17 16.32
CA GLY A 426 4.63 25.66 15.29
C GLY A 426 4.95 25.16 13.87
N ALA A 427 5.66 24.03 13.77
CA ALA A 427 5.96 23.38 12.49
C ALA A 427 4.68 22.93 11.76
N LYS A 428 4.65 23.10 10.43
CA LYS A 428 3.60 22.53 9.59
C LYS A 428 3.68 21.02 9.55
N THR A 429 2.53 20.38 9.34
CA THR A 429 2.41 18.92 9.10
C THR A 429 2.19 18.62 7.63
N VAL A 430 2.45 17.36 7.22
CA VAL A 430 2.13 16.86 5.86
C VAL A 430 0.66 17.10 5.52
N PHE A 431 -0.24 16.86 6.47
CA PHE A 431 -1.67 17.13 6.30
C PHE A 431 -1.97 18.59 5.91
N GLN A 432 -1.35 19.58 6.58
CA GLN A 432 -1.59 20.99 6.26
C GLN A 432 -1.20 21.33 4.82
N PHE A 433 -0.09 20.80 4.33
CA PHE A 433 0.30 20.95 2.91
C PHE A 433 -0.68 20.24 1.96
N THR A 434 -1.14 19.04 2.32
CA THR A 434 -2.15 18.30 1.53
C THR A 434 -3.44 19.09 1.42
N ARG A 435 -3.92 19.66 2.53
CA ARG A 435 -5.11 20.52 2.58
C ARG A 435 -4.93 21.78 1.70
N GLU A 436 -3.82 22.50 1.86
CA GLU A 436 -3.52 23.68 1.06
C GLU A 436 -3.52 23.36 -0.44
N LYS A 437 -2.92 22.23 -0.82
CA LYS A 437 -2.89 21.78 -2.22
C LYS A 437 -4.27 21.37 -2.73
N SER A 438 -5.08 20.68 -1.92
CA SER A 438 -6.48 20.35 -2.25
C SER A 438 -7.27 21.60 -2.61
N GLN A 439 -7.20 22.64 -1.77
CA GLN A 439 -7.87 23.92 -1.97
C GLN A 439 -7.41 24.60 -3.26
N GLN A 440 -6.11 24.61 -3.54
CA GLN A 440 -5.55 25.18 -4.77
C GLN A 440 -6.04 24.42 -6.02
N LEU A 441 -6.04 23.09 -5.99
CA LEU A 441 -6.50 22.25 -7.10
C LEU A 441 -7.99 22.47 -7.35
N THR A 442 -8.80 22.49 -6.31
CA THR A 442 -10.25 22.73 -6.38
C THR A 442 -10.55 24.09 -6.97
N ALA A 443 -9.85 25.16 -6.52
CA ALA A 443 -10.02 26.51 -7.06
C ALA A 443 -9.65 26.59 -8.55
N ARG A 444 -8.58 25.94 -8.99
CA ARG A 444 -8.14 25.91 -10.39
C ARG A 444 -9.06 25.10 -11.31
N ARG A 445 -9.54 23.97 -10.81
CA ARG A 445 -10.39 23.05 -11.57
C ARG A 445 -11.78 23.64 -11.83
N GLY A 446 -12.36 24.30 -10.82
CA GLY A 446 -13.76 24.70 -10.85
C GLY A 446 -14.70 23.50 -10.94
N THR A 447 -15.85 23.71 -11.54
CA THR A 447 -16.91 22.69 -11.74
C THR A 447 -16.72 21.96 -13.06
N VAL A 448 -16.80 20.63 -13.05
CA VAL A 448 -16.67 19.77 -14.23
C VAL A 448 -18.00 19.03 -14.47
N GLY A 449 -18.44 18.93 -15.73
CA GLY A 449 -19.69 18.26 -16.10
C GLY A 449 -19.70 17.70 -17.53
N GLY A 450 -20.78 17.02 -17.89
CA GLY A 450 -21.02 16.49 -19.23
C GLY A 450 -19.93 15.53 -19.70
N ASP A 451 -19.58 15.61 -20.98
CA ASP A 451 -18.58 14.72 -21.59
C ASP A 451 -17.17 14.95 -21.06
N ALA A 452 -16.86 16.15 -20.59
CA ALA A 452 -15.57 16.42 -19.96
C ALA A 452 -15.42 15.62 -18.65
N LEU A 453 -16.46 15.55 -17.81
CA LEU A 453 -16.49 14.73 -16.60
C LEU A 453 -16.36 13.24 -16.95
N ARG A 454 -17.15 12.74 -17.93
CA ARG A 454 -17.08 11.33 -18.35
C ARG A 454 -15.67 10.92 -18.80
N ARG A 455 -15.02 11.74 -19.62
CA ARG A 455 -13.63 11.51 -20.03
C ARG A 455 -12.68 11.53 -18.84
N ALA A 456 -12.79 12.53 -17.95
CA ALA A 456 -11.95 12.62 -16.75
C ALA A 456 -12.12 11.39 -15.84
N VAL A 457 -13.35 10.89 -15.66
CA VAL A 457 -13.63 9.65 -14.90
C VAL A 457 -12.94 8.45 -15.53
N VAL A 458 -13.06 8.25 -16.86
CA VAL A 458 -12.41 7.13 -17.56
C VAL A 458 -10.88 7.20 -17.42
N GLU A 459 -10.30 8.39 -17.56
CA GLU A 459 -8.85 8.61 -17.46
C GLU A 459 -8.31 8.40 -16.06
N VAL A 460 -8.99 8.91 -15.02
CA VAL A 460 -8.54 8.79 -13.62
C VAL A 460 -8.69 7.36 -13.12
N LEU A 461 -9.78 6.69 -13.46
CA LEU A 461 -10.03 5.29 -13.12
C LEU A 461 -9.21 4.32 -13.97
N LYS A 462 -8.57 4.78 -15.04
CA LYS A 462 -7.80 3.92 -15.99
C LYS A 462 -8.66 2.77 -16.54
N LEU A 463 -9.91 3.07 -16.89
CA LEU A 463 -10.83 2.06 -17.41
C LEU A 463 -10.40 1.55 -18.77
N PRO A 464 -10.25 0.24 -18.95
CA PRO A 464 -10.00 -0.33 -20.28
C PRO A 464 -11.25 -0.26 -21.16
N ALA A 465 -11.05 -0.37 -22.47
CA ALA A 465 -12.16 -0.53 -23.40
C ALA A 465 -12.95 -1.82 -23.10
N ARG A 466 -14.26 -1.75 -23.18
CA ARG A 466 -15.16 -2.90 -23.00
C ARG A 466 -15.47 -3.53 -24.36
N HIS A 467 -15.32 -4.85 -24.45
CA HIS A 467 -15.57 -5.59 -25.69
C HIS A 467 -16.49 -6.79 -25.41
N GLY A 468 -17.49 -6.98 -26.26
CA GLY A 468 -18.40 -8.12 -26.21
C GLY A 468 -19.18 -8.26 -24.92
N VAL A 469 -19.97 -9.29 -24.83
CA VAL A 469 -20.69 -9.68 -23.61
C VAL A 469 -19.78 -10.56 -22.76
N PRO A 470 -19.68 -10.35 -21.45
CA PRO A 470 -18.87 -11.20 -20.60
C PRO A 470 -19.48 -12.59 -20.49
N ASP A 471 -18.64 -13.63 -20.48
CA ASP A 471 -19.06 -14.98 -20.14
C ASP A 471 -19.39 -15.10 -18.65
N TYR A 472 -20.15 -16.15 -18.29
CA TYR A 472 -20.53 -16.37 -16.91
C TYR A 472 -20.68 -17.86 -16.58
N ARG A 473 -20.44 -18.18 -15.31
CA ARG A 473 -20.68 -19.52 -14.76
C ARG A 473 -21.96 -19.50 -13.96
N ILE A 474 -22.76 -20.55 -14.09
CA ILE A 474 -23.91 -20.79 -13.21
C ILE A 474 -23.39 -21.52 -11.98
N LEU A 475 -23.41 -20.86 -10.85
CA LEU A 475 -23.01 -21.42 -9.57
C LEU A 475 -24.18 -22.15 -8.92
N ARG A 476 -24.01 -22.57 -7.70
CA ARG A 476 -25.06 -23.35 -7.03
C ARG A 476 -26.24 -22.48 -6.63
N TYR A 477 -27.44 -23.09 -6.65
CA TYR A 477 -28.63 -22.56 -6.00
C TYR A 477 -28.34 -22.33 -4.49
N LEU A 478 -28.78 -21.17 -4.01
CA LEU A 478 -28.56 -20.73 -2.62
C LEU A 478 -29.83 -20.92 -1.82
N ALA A 479 -29.93 -22.02 -1.09
CA ALA A 479 -31.06 -22.32 -0.22
C ALA A 479 -30.84 -21.75 1.20
N ARG A 480 -31.96 -21.40 1.88
CA ARG A 480 -32.01 -21.09 3.30
C ARG A 480 -31.14 -19.89 3.75
N ARG A 481 -30.85 -18.94 2.84
CA ARG A 481 -30.05 -17.75 3.16
C ARG A 481 -30.86 -16.61 3.75
N ARG A 482 -32.20 -16.68 3.85
CA ARG A 482 -33.10 -15.66 4.39
C ARG A 482 -33.03 -14.33 3.63
N PHE A 483 -32.93 -14.39 2.32
CA PHE A 483 -33.00 -13.22 1.46
C PHE A 483 -34.42 -12.66 1.35
N PRO A 484 -34.62 -11.42 0.84
CA PRO A 484 -35.94 -10.82 0.66
C PRO A 484 -36.88 -11.60 -0.26
N LEU A 485 -36.33 -12.38 -1.19
CA LEU A 485 -37.09 -13.37 -1.98
C LEU A 485 -36.64 -14.79 -1.61
N PRO A 486 -37.57 -15.78 -1.71
CA PRO A 486 -37.34 -17.13 -1.16
C PRO A 486 -36.24 -17.93 -1.88
N HIS A 487 -35.93 -17.58 -3.12
CA HIS A 487 -34.97 -18.31 -3.95
C HIS A 487 -33.88 -17.41 -4.49
N ALA A 488 -32.66 -17.92 -4.58
CA ALA A 488 -31.52 -17.21 -5.18
C ALA A 488 -30.61 -18.17 -5.94
N VAL A 489 -30.00 -17.67 -7.02
CA VAL A 489 -28.92 -18.32 -7.75
C VAL A 489 -27.74 -17.36 -7.87
N ALA A 490 -26.54 -17.84 -7.65
CA ALA A 490 -25.34 -17.07 -7.86
C ALA A 490 -24.73 -17.37 -9.24
N TYR A 491 -24.23 -16.34 -9.89
CA TYR A 491 -23.48 -16.36 -11.14
C TYR A 491 -22.10 -15.77 -10.91
N ALA A 492 -21.07 -16.31 -11.55
CA ALA A 492 -19.75 -15.72 -11.60
C ALA A 492 -19.55 -15.13 -12.99
N VAL A 493 -19.63 -13.82 -13.11
CA VAL A 493 -19.48 -13.09 -14.38
C VAL A 493 -18.02 -12.74 -14.58
N GLU A 494 -17.39 -13.22 -15.65
CA GLU A 494 -15.98 -12.97 -15.95
C GLU A 494 -15.82 -11.54 -16.47
N THR A 495 -15.30 -10.66 -15.61
CA THR A 495 -15.13 -9.22 -15.93
C THR A 495 -13.79 -8.94 -16.61
N GLU A 496 -12.76 -9.67 -16.22
CA GLU A 496 -11.42 -9.73 -16.84
C GLU A 496 -10.92 -11.17 -16.79
N PRO A 497 -9.95 -11.58 -17.62
CA PRO A 497 -9.34 -12.91 -17.53
C PRO A 497 -8.87 -13.22 -16.10
N GLY A 498 -9.46 -14.24 -15.48
CA GLY A 498 -9.17 -14.64 -14.10
C GLY A 498 -9.92 -13.88 -13.01
N ILE A 499 -10.71 -12.85 -13.33
CA ILE A 499 -11.53 -12.09 -12.38
C ILE A 499 -13.01 -12.28 -12.66
N GLN A 500 -13.76 -12.59 -11.60
CA GLN A 500 -15.20 -12.80 -11.65
C GLN A 500 -15.91 -11.91 -10.64
N ALA A 501 -16.91 -11.16 -11.10
CA ALA A 501 -17.88 -10.54 -10.21
C ALA A 501 -18.94 -11.58 -9.81
N LEU A 502 -19.26 -11.66 -8.52
CA LEU A 502 -20.24 -12.63 -8.01
C LEU A 502 -21.62 -11.98 -7.98
N VAL A 503 -22.52 -12.45 -8.80
CA VAL A 503 -23.83 -11.85 -8.99
C VAL A 503 -24.92 -12.79 -8.48
N TYR A 504 -25.71 -12.33 -7.51
CA TYR A 504 -26.87 -13.02 -6.97
C TYR A 504 -28.11 -12.57 -7.71
N ARG A 505 -28.88 -13.49 -8.23
CA ARG A 505 -30.22 -13.24 -8.79
C ARG A 505 -31.26 -13.79 -7.83
N LEU A 506 -32.17 -12.93 -7.36
CA LEU A 506 -33.29 -13.34 -6.49
C LEU A 506 -34.53 -13.68 -7.31
N PHE A 507 -35.31 -14.67 -6.87
CA PHE A 507 -36.51 -15.16 -7.53
C PHE A 507 -37.67 -15.40 -6.55
N PRO A 508 -38.93 -15.18 -6.96
CA PRO A 508 -40.08 -15.57 -6.18
C PRO A 508 -40.32 -17.08 -6.18
N GLY A 509 -39.84 -17.81 -7.19
CA GLY A 509 -39.93 -19.27 -7.34
C GLY A 509 -38.58 -19.90 -7.66
N PRO A 510 -38.42 -21.24 -7.58
CA PRO A 510 -37.17 -21.93 -7.81
C PRO A 510 -36.67 -21.76 -9.25
N TRP A 511 -35.35 -21.49 -9.38
CA TRP A 511 -34.67 -21.34 -10.65
C TRP A 511 -33.24 -21.88 -10.53
N TYR A 512 -32.80 -22.76 -11.44
CA TYR A 512 -31.55 -23.47 -11.32
C TYR A 512 -30.59 -23.33 -12.53
N ALA A 513 -31.09 -22.68 -13.60
CA ALA A 513 -30.38 -22.57 -14.87
C ALA A 513 -29.94 -21.14 -15.17
N ARG A 514 -29.69 -20.88 -16.46
CA ARG A 514 -29.37 -19.53 -16.94
C ARG A 514 -30.48 -18.53 -16.57
N PRO A 515 -30.12 -17.23 -16.32
CA PRO A 515 -31.13 -16.24 -15.96
C PRO A 515 -32.14 -16.08 -17.10
N PRO A 516 -33.44 -15.91 -16.79
CA PRO A 516 -34.45 -15.69 -17.80
C PRO A 516 -34.25 -14.36 -18.52
N ARG A 517 -34.58 -14.33 -19.81
CA ARG A 517 -34.62 -13.13 -20.65
C ARG A 517 -36.04 -12.53 -20.66
N GLY A 518 -36.17 -11.25 -20.99
CA GLY A 518 -37.46 -10.63 -21.27
C GLY A 518 -37.95 -9.58 -20.26
N ALA A 519 -37.42 -9.53 -19.05
CA ALA A 519 -37.76 -8.43 -18.14
C ALA A 519 -36.97 -7.17 -18.55
N SER A 520 -37.68 -6.11 -18.95
CA SER A 520 -37.08 -4.83 -19.35
C SER A 520 -36.39 -4.10 -18.16
N ARG A 521 -36.99 -4.22 -16.97
CA ARG A 521 -36.51 -3.54 -15.75
C ARG A 521 -35.70 -4.46 -14.85
N ALA A 522 -34.62 -3.93 -14.28
CA ALA A 522 -33.83 -4.61 -13.28
C ALA A 522 -33.35 -3.67 -12.17
N VAL A 523 -33.19 -4.21 -10.98
CA VAL A 523 -32.45 -3.61 -9.88
C VAL A 523 -31.09 -4.31 -9.79
N LEU A 524 -30.00 -3.54 -9.77
CA LEU A 524 -28.66 -4.02 -9.46
C LEU A 524 -28.18 -3.39 -8.16
N TYR A 525 -28.07 -4.18 -7.11
CA TYR A 525 -27.45 -3.76 -5.85
C TYR A 525 -25.94 -4.03 -5.89
N VAL A 526 -25.12 -3.01 -5.64
CA VAL A 526 -23.66 -3.11 -5.51
C VAL A 526 -23.29 -3.06 -4.03
N ALA A 527 -22.77 -4.16 -3.51
CA ALA A 527 -22.54 -4.32 -2.08
C ALA A 527 -21.41 -3.43 -1.54
N HIS A 528 -21.51 -3.09 -0.26
CA HIS A 528 -20.44 -2.47 0.51
C HIS A 528 -19.30 -3.46 0.77
N LEU A 529 -19.61 -4.61 1.43
CA LEU A 529 -18.65 -5.64 1.80
C LEU A 529 -19.07 -7.05 1.40
N SER A 530 -20.36 -7.36 1.30
CA SER A 530 -20.85 -8.67 0.95
C SER A 530 -22.33 -8.65 0.54
N SER A 531 -22.62 -9.03 -0.69
CA SER A 531 -24.01 -9.22 -1.14
C SER A 531 -24.75 -10.25 -0.30
N ASP A 532 -24.10 -11.36 0.07
CA ASP A 532 -24.72 -12.39 0.90
C ASP A 532 -25.17 -11.87 2.27
N ALA A 533 -24.35 -11.08 2.95
CA ALA A 533 -24.71 -10.48 4.23
C ALA A 533 -25.77 -9.37 4.05
N GLU A 534 -25.53 -8.45 3.14
CA GLU A 534 -26.34 -7.24 2.96
C GLU A 534 -27.75 -7.56 2.41
N LEU A 535 -27.90 -8.59 1.57
CA LEU A 535 -29.22 -9.08 1.16
C LEU A 535 -30.11 -9.52 2.33
N ARG A 536 -29.53 -9.86 3.47
CA ARG A 536 -30.25 -10.25 4.69
C ARG A 536 -30.46 -9.08 5.66
N GLU A 537 -29.48 -8.19 5.72
CA GLU A 537 -29.31 -7.26 6.84
C GLU A 537 -29.59 -5.80 6.46
N GLU A 538 -29.51 -5.46 5.16
CA GLU A 538 -29.75 -4.09 4.71
C GLU A 538 -31.23 -3.85 4.37
N PRO A 539 -31.95 -3.05 5.19
CA PRO A 539 -33.39 -2.82 5.02
C PRO A 539 -33.74 -2.22 3.65
N LEU A 540 -32.90 -1.34 3.11
CA LEU A 540 -33.11 -0.69 1.81
C LEU A 540 -33.41 -1.69 0.69
N ILE A 541 -32.79 -2.89 0.74
CA ILE A 541 -32.98 -3.92 -0.29
C ILE A 541 -34.42 -4.46 -0.22
N GLY A 542 -34.91 -4.73 0.98
CA GLY A 542 -36.30 -5.16 1.20
C GLY A 542 -37.31 -4.11 0.73
N GLU A 543 -37.07 -2.83 1.06
CA GLU A 543 -37.89 -1.71 0.62
C GLU A 543 -37.99 -1.63 -0.92
N ILE A 544 -36.83 -1.76 -1.61
CA ILE A 544 -36.79 -1.67 -3.08
C ILE A 544 -37.46 -2.90 -3.73
N VAL A 545 -37.26 -4.10 -3.20
CA VAL A 545 -37.95 -5.30 -3.70
C VAL A 545 -39.45 -5.17 -3.61
N GLN A 546 -39.97 -4.57 -2.53
CA GLN A 546 -41.40 -4.31 -2.35
C GLN A 546 -41.91 -3.19 -3.27
N ALA A 547 -41.15 -2.11 -3.45
CA ALA A 547 -41.51 -0.97 -4.28
C ALA A 547 -41.46 -1.30 -5.79
N GLU A 548 -40.63 -2.25 -6.20
CA GLU A 548 -40.40 -2.62 -7.61
C GLU A 548 -40.64 -4.12 -7.87
N PRO A 549 -41.86 -4.67 -7.59
CA PRO A 549 -42.13 -6.10 -7.64
C PRO A 549 -42.00 -6.71 -9.05
N ALA A 550 -42.09 -5.91 -10.10
CA ALA A 550 -41.91 -6.34 -11.49
C ALA A 550 -40.46 -6.32 -11.97
N SER A 551 -39.55 -5.75 -11.18
CA SER A 551 -38.14 -5.66 -11.54
C SER A 551 -37.39 -6.99 -11.27
N ALA A 552 -36.45 -7.30 -12.15
CA ALA A 552 -35.50 -8.39 -11.93
C ALA A 552 -34.44 -7.96 -10.91
N VAL A 553 -34.31 -8.64 -9.75
CA VAL A 553 -33.45 -8.22 -8.64
C VAL A 553 -32.11 -8.94 -8.68
N PHE A 554 -31.03 -8.19 -8.74
CA PHE A 554 -29.65 -8.67 -8.70
C PHE A 554 -28.86 -7.97 -7.60
N ALA A 555 -27.86 -8.66 -7.03
CA ALA A 555 -26.86 -8.07 -6.16
C ALA A 555 -25.48 -8.51 -6.62
N CYS A 556 -24.45 -7.66 -6.45
CA CYS A 556 -23.13 -7.87 -6.99
C CYS A 556 -22.04 -7.65 -5.95
N ASP A 557 -21.18 -8.67 -5.76
CA ASP A 557 -19.86 -8.50 -5.16
C ASP A 557 -18.84 -8.25 -6.28
N VAL A 558 -18.21 -7.09 -6.25
CA VAL A 558 -17.04 -6.80 -7.09
C VAL A 558 -15.81 -7.52 -6.54
N ARG A 559 -14.69 -7.56 -7.30
CA ARG A 559 -13.44 -8.17 -6.83
C ARG A 559 -13.03 -7.68 -5.44
N GLY A 560 -12.57 -8.60 -4.60
CA GLY A 560 -11.99 -8.32 -3.29
C GLY A 560 -12.98 -8.10 -2.16
N ILE A 561 -14.27 -8.35 -2.39
CA ILE A 561 -15.30 -8.34 -1.32
C ILE A 561 -16.18 -9.59 -1.42
N GLY A 562 -16.97 -9.84 -0.37
CA GLY A 562 -17.93 -10.94 -0.32
C GLY A 562 -17.28 -12.27 -0.58
N GLU A 563 -17.74 -12.99 -1.61
CA GLU A 563 -17.24 -14.33 -1.95
C GLU A 563 -15.83 -14.34 -2.58
N SER A 564 -15.24 -13.22 -2.84
CA SER A 564 -13.86 -13.07 -3.31
C SER A 564 -13.00 -12.24 -2.35
N GLN A 565 -13.44 -12.06 -1.10
CA GLN A 565 -12.65 -11.39 -0.09
C GLN A 565 -11.36 -12.16 0.15
N PRO A 566 -10.18 -11.53 -0.07
CA PRO A 566 -8.91 -12.22 0.07
C PRO A 566 -8.58 -12.57 1.52
N ASP A 567 -7.87 -13.68 1.70
CA ASP A 567 -7.24 -14.11 2.94
C ASP A 567 -5.75 -13.71 3.03
N THR A 568 -5.29 -12.91 2.09
CA THR A 568 -3.92 -12.40 1.96
C THR A 568 -3.52 -11.54 3.17
N CYS A 569 -2.25 -11.55 3.53
CA CYS A 569 -1.68 -10.82 4.67
C CYS A 569 -2.22 -11.24 6.05
N GLY A 570 -2.84 -12.40 6.13
CA GLY A 570 -3.30 -13.02 7.37
C GLY A 570 -4.82 -13.14 7.51
N VAL A 571 -5.23 -14.05 8.37
CA VAL A 571 -6.65 -14.34 8.62
C VAL A 571 -7.31 -13.11 9.27
N ASN A 572 -8.47 -12.73 8.76
CA ASN A 572 -9.24 -11.56 9.22
C ASN A 572 -8.51 -10.21 9.14
N SER A 573 -7.49 -10.10 8.29
CA SER A 573 -6.68 -8.88 8.15
C SER A 573 -7.27 -7.86 7.17
N PHE A 574 -8.42 -8.12 6.54
CA PHE A 574 -8.95 -7.32 5.44
C PHE A 574 -8.92 -5.81 5.69
N HIS A 575 -9.38 -5.37 6.85
CA HIS A 575 -9.41 -3.95 7.25
C HIS A 575 -8.19 -3.47 8.05
N ALA A 576 -7.21 -4.34 8.29
CA ALA A 576 -6.00 -3.94 9.01
C ALA A 576 -5.20 -2.91 8.19
N ALA A 577 -4.36 -2.14 8.87
CA ALA A 577 -3.52 -1.13 8.23
C ALA A 577 -2.68 -1.69 7.05
N TYR A 578 -2.17 -2.91 7.23
CA TYR A 578 -1.48 -3.69 6.21
C TYR A 578 -2.32 -4.87 5.69
N GLY A 579 -3.65 -4.79 5.79
CA GLY A 579 -4.54 -5.86 5.36
C GLY A 579 -4.68 -5.98 3.85
N SER A 580 -5.44 -6.98 3.41
CA SER A 580 -5.55 -7.31 1.99
C SER A 580 -6.18 -6.19 1.15
N ASP A 581 -7.09 -5.37 1.69
CA ASP A 581 -7.67 -4.25 0.94
C ASP A 581 -6.60 -3.18 0.62
N PHE A 582 -5.77 -2.78 1.61
CA PHE A 582 -4.64 -1.89 1.41
C PHE A 582 -3.61 -2.50 0.44
N PHE A 583 -3.28 -3.78 0.63
CA PHE A 583 -2.27 -4.49 -0.16
C PHE A 583 -2.56 -4.42 -1.67
N TYR A 584 -3.80 -4.71 -2.07
CA TYR A 584 -4.16 -4.62 -3.50
C TYR A 584 -4.34 -3.18 -3.98
N ALA A 585 -4.81 -2.28 -3.11
CA ALA A 585 -4.92 -0.88 -3.46
C ALA A 585 -3.55 -0.26 -3.80
N ILE A 586 -2.53 -0.48 -2.96
CA ILE A 586 -1.21 0.09 -3.18
C ILE A 586 -0.51 -0.51 -4.41
N HIS A 587 -0.61 -1.85 -4.62
CA HIS A 587 -0.07 -2.49 -5.81
C HIS A 587 -0.80 -2.06 -7.10
N SER A 588 -2.10 -1.75 -7.01
CA SER A 588 -2.88 -1.17 -8.10
C SER A 588 -2.33 0.17 -8.57
N LEU A 589 -1.89 1.03 -7.63
CA LEU A 589 -1.25 2.31 -7.96
C LEU A 589 0.11 2.11 -8.65
N MET A 590 0.89 1.12 -8.21
CA MET A 590 2.16 0.77 -8.87
C MET A 590 1.94 0.24 -10.29
N LEU A 591 0.82 -0.43 -10.56
CA LEU A 591 0.41 -0.93 -11.88
C LEU A 591 -0.27 0.12 -12.75
N ASP A 592 -0.44 1.37 -12.29
CA ASP A 592 -1.22 2.44 -12.95
C ASP A 592 -2.67 2.04 -13.25
N ARG A 593 -3.28 1.22 -12.39
CA ARG A 593 -4.65 0.71 -12.50
C ARG A 593 -5.37 0.83 -11.14
N PRO A 594 -5.84 2.01 -10.74
CA PRO A 594 -6.46 2.24 -9.42
C PRO A 594 -7.49 1.17 -9.06
N TYR A 595 -7.47 0.67 -7.82
CA TYR A 595 -8.29 -0.47 -7.41
C TYR A 595 -9.79 -0.17 -7.53
N LEU A 596 -10.22 1.06 -7.21
CA LEU A 596 -11.59 1.52 -7.44
C LEU A 596 -11.95 1.51 -8.94
N GLY A 597 -11.01 1.82 -9.83
CA GLY A 597 -11.22 1.70 -11.27
C GLY A 597 -11.49 0.26 -11.70
N GLN A 598 -10.74 -0.69 -11.16
CA GLN A 598 -10.94 -2.10 -11.41
C GLN A 598 -12.31 -2.59 -10.87
N LYS A 599 -12.70 -2.17 -9.65
CA LYS A 599 -14.03 -2.46 -9.07
C LYS A 599 -15.16 -1.82 -9.89
N THR A 600 -14.97 -0.60 -10.38
CA THR A 600 -15.92 0.06 -11.30
C THR A 600 -16.08 -0.70 -12.60
N PHE A 601 -14.96 -1.21 -13.15
CA PHE A 601 -14.99 -2.03 -14.35
C PHE A 601 -15.79 -3.32 -14.15
N ASP A 602 -15.70 -3.96 -12.99
CA ASP A 602 -16.52 -5.14 -12.65
C ASP A 602 -18.03 -4.80 -12.73
N VAL A 603 -18.44 -3.68 -12.13
CA VAL A 603 -19.84 -3.21 -12.19
C VAL A 603 -20.26 -2.95 -13.64
N LEU A 604 -19.42 -2.30 -14.44
CA LEU A 604 -19.72 -2.02 -15.86
C LEU A 604 -19.88 -3.32 -16.66
N ARG A 605 -19.05 -4.32 -16.42
CA ARG A 605 -19.16 -5.62 -17.11
C ARG A 605 -20.42 -6.39 -16.68
N VAL A 606 -20.82 -6.30 -15.41
CA VAL A 606 -22.11 -6.84 -14.94
C VAL A 606 -23.26 -6.12 -15.63
N LEU A 607 -23.20 -4.80 -15.79
CA LEU A 607 -24.21 -4.03 -16.51
C LEU A 607 -24.29 -4.41 -17.99
N ASP A 608 -23.16 -4.67 -18.66
CA ASP A 608 -23.12 -5.20 -20.03
C ASP A 608 -23.84 -6.57 -20.12
N TRP A 609 -23.58 -7.46 -19.17
CA TRP A 609 -24.25 -8.75 -19.07
C TRP A 609 -25.77 -8.61 -18.87
N LEU A 610 -26.21 -7.72 -17.97
CA LEU A 610 -27.64 -7.47 -17.74
C LEU A 610 -28.32 -6.88 -19.00
N ALA A 611 -27.62 -6.01 -19.72
CA ALA A 611 -28.12 -5.46 -20.98
C ALA A 611 -28.30 -6.57 -22.07
N ASP A 612 -27.39 -7.55 -22.15
CA ASP A 612 -27.54 -8.72 -23.03
C ASP A 612 -28.73 -9.60 -22.66
N LEU A 613 -29.03 -9.73 -21.35
CA LEU A 613 -30.23 -10.44 -20.89
C LEU A 613 -31.56 -9.72 -21.26
N GLY A 614 -31.50 -8.50 -21.77
CA GLY A 614 -32.65 -7.71 -22.20
C GLY A 614 -33.04 -6.58 -21.28
N HIS A 615 -32.33 -6.37 -20.15
CA HIS A 615 -32.64 -5.28 -19.24
C HIS A 615 -32.20 -3.92 -19.83
N ARG A 616 -33.16 -3.00 -20.04
CA ARG A 616 -32.95 -1.69 -20.66
C ARG A 616 -33.12 -0.52 -19.70
N GLU A 617 -33.82 -0.76 -18.59
CA GLU A 617 -34.07 0.20 -17.53
C GLU A 617 -33.54 -0.37 -16.22
N ILE A 618 -32.32 0.04 -15.85
CA ILE A 618 -31.66 -0.45 -14.65
C ILE A 618 -31.74 0.61 -13.55
N HIS A 619 -32.26 0.21 -12.38
CA HIS A 619 -32.10 0.94 -11.13
C HIS A 619 -30.83 0.43 -10.44
N LEU A 620 -29.78 1.24 -10.43
CA LEU A 620 -28.55 0.94 -9.72
C LEU A 620 -28.67 1.42 -8.27
N VAL A 621 -28.55 0.49 -7.34
CA VAL A 621 -28.56 0.73 -5.90
C VAL A 621 -27.20 0.36 -5.35
N ALA A 622 -26.58 1.20 -4.53
CA ALA A 622 -25.26 0.90 -4.00
C ALA A 622 -25.04 1.47 -2.60
N ARG A 623 -24.20 0.82 -1.81
CA ARG A 623 -23.94 1.22 -0.42
C ARG A 623 -22.43 1.34 -0.15
N GLY A 624 -22.06 2.34 0.67
CA GLY A 624 -20.71 2.51 1.22
C GLY A 624 -19.62 2.52 0.15
N TRP A 625 -18.68 1.57 0.19
CA TRP A 625 -17.61 1.48 -0.82
C TRP A 625 -18.15 1.11 -2.20
N GLY A 626 -19.17 0.26 -2.26
CA GLY A 626 -19.86 -0.05 -3.51
C GLY A 626 -20.52 1.16 -4.14
N ALA A 627 -20.92 2.15 -3.34
CA ALA A 627 -21.53 3.38 -3.83
C ALA A 627 -20.60 4.18 -4.75
N LEU A 628 -19.29 4.14 -4.53
CA LEU A 628 -18.33 4.84 -5.40
C LEU A 628 -18.17 4.13 -6.75
N ALA A 629 -18.00 2.81 -6.75
CA ALA A 629 -17.98 2.02 -7.99
C ALA A 629 -19.31 2.17 -8.76
N GLY A 630 -20.44 2.15 -8.04
CA GLY A 630 -21.76 2.39 -8.59
C GLY A 630 -21.95 3.79 -9.18
N THR A 631 -21.44 4.84 -8.51
CA THR A 631 -21.48 6.22 -9.00
C THR A 631 -20.80 6.35 -10.37
N PHE A 632 -19.58 5.86 -10.49
CA PHE A 632 -18.83 5.94 -11.75
C PHE A 632 -19.43 5.05 -12.85
N ALA A 633 -19.87 3.85 -12.48
CA ALA A 633 -20.54 2.97 -13.44
C ALA A 633 -21.85 3.58 -13.95
N ALA A 634 -22.63 4.21 -13.09
CA ALA A 634 -23.89 4.87 -13.47
C ALA A 634 -23.66 6.06 -14.41
N LEU A 635 -22.57 6.83 -14.25
CA LEU A 635 -22.20 7.91 -15.16
C LEU A 635 -21.90 7.42 -16.59
N LEU A 636 -21.33 6.19 -16.69
CA LEU A 636 -20.79 5.64 -17.94
C LEU A 636 -21.71 4.60 -18.60
N CYS A 637 -22.85 4.26 -17.99
CA CYS A 637 -23.77 3.23 -18.49
C CYS A 637 -25.15 3.85 -18.81
N GLU A 638 -25.52 3.85 -20.09
CA GLU A 638 -26.77 4.42 -20.57
C GLU A 638 -28.02 3.68 -20.06
N PRO A 639 -28.08 2.33 -20.00
CA PRO A 639 -29.21 1.58 -19.43
C PRO A 639 -29.54 1.89 -17.97
N VAL A 640 -28.62 2.47 -17.18
CA VAL A 640 -28.92 2.94 -15.82
C VAL A 640 -29.78 4.22 -15.90
N LYS A 641 -31.03 4.13 -15.48
CA LYS A 641 -32.03 5.22 -15.51
C LYS A 641 -32.37 5.78 -14.14
N GLN A 642 -32.05 5.04 -13.08
CA GLN A 642 -32.26 5.44 -11.70
C GLN A 642 -31.08 5.04 -10.85
N VAL A 643 -30.73 5.87 -9.86
CA VAL A 643 -29.57 5.64 -8.96
C VAL A 643 -29.98 5.90 -7.52
N THR A 644 -29.74 4.96 -6.63
CA THR A 644 -29.88 5.14 -5.19
C THR A 644 -28.55 4.81 -4.51
N LEU A 645 -27.96 5.80 -3.83
CA LEU A 645 -26.70 5.68 -3.12
C LEU A 645 -26.92 5.86 -1.62
N LYS A 646 -26.62 4.83 -0.84
CA LYS A 646 -26.64 4.89 0.62
C LYS A 646 -25.22 4.93 1.16
N HIS A 647 -24.96 5.84 2.11
CA HIS A 647 -23.63 5.98 2.75
C HIS A 647 -22.51 6.26 1.74
N ALA A 648 -22.79 6.97 0.65
CA ALA A 648 -21.78 7.39 -0.32
C ALA A 648 -20.89 8.49 0.27
N LEU A 649 -19.60 8.49 -0.07
CA LEU A 649 -18.67 9.57 0.29
C LEU A 649 -19.14 10.89 -0.33
N THR A 650 -19.21 11.94 0.48
CA THR A 650 -19.67 13.27 0.02
C THR A 650 -18.70 13.93 -0.96
N SER A 651 -17.38 13.84 -0.71
CA SER A 651 -16.35 14.55 -1.49
C SER A 651 -14.96 14.00 -1.19
N TYR A 652 -14.12 13.87 -2.22
CA TYR A 652 -12.69 13.58 -2.04
C TYR A 652 -11.95 14.78 -1.42
N ALA A 653 -12.34 16.01 -1.73
CA ALA A 653 -11.79 17.20 -1.09
C ALA A 653 -12.06 17.19 0.42
N ALA A 654 -13.25 16.76 0.86
CA ALA A 654 -13.54 16.61 2.28
C ALA A 654 -12.57 15.65 2.98
N VAL A 655 -12.18 14.54 2.34
CA VAL A 655 -11.17 13.63 2.87
C VAL A 655 -9.79 14.27 2.89
N ALA A 656 -9.38 14.96 1.82
CA ALA A 656 -8.06 15.60 1.71
C ALA A 656 -7.89 16.78 2.69
N GLU A 657 -9.00 17.39 3.14
CA GLU A 657 -9.03 18.58 3.99
C GLU A 657 -9.41 18.28 5.46
N SER A 658 -9.68 17.01 5.79
CA SER A 658 -9.88 16.54 7.16
C SER A 658 -8.59 15.91 7.70
N GLU A 659 -8.14 16.32 8.88
CA GLU A 659 -6.97 15.73 9.51
C GLU A 659 -7.21 14.27 9.87
N ASP A 660 -8.43 13.94 10.26
CA ASP A 660 -8.89 12.58 10.52
C ASP A 660 -9.84 12.12 9.42
N TYR A 661 -9.62 10.91 8.95
CA TYR A 661 -10.50 10.25 7.99
C TYR A 661 -10.46 8.72 8.18
N ALA A 662 -11.50 8.03 7.71
CA ALA A 662 -11.63 6.59 7.89
C ALA A 662 -11.86 5.82 6.56
N TRP A 663 -11.73 6.50 5.42
CA TRP A 663 -11.88 5.85 4.12
C TRP A 663 -10.60 5.13 3.72
N PRO A 664 -10.68 3.87 3.24
CA PRO A 664 -9.50 3.09 2.87
C PRO A 664 -8.86 3.56 1.56
N LEU A 665 -7.56 3.28 1.38
CA LEU A 665 -6.83 3.58 0.14
C LEU A 665 -7.51 2.97 -1.10
N ALA A 666 -8.17 1.84 -0.96
CA ALA A 666 -8.85 1.12 -2.04
C ALA A 666 -9.90 1.95 -2.80
N ILE A 667 -10.40 3.03 -2.20
CA ILE A 667 -11.39 3.92 -2.81
C ILE A 667 -10.83 5.32 -3.14
N LEU A 668 -9.60 5.62 -2.74
CA LEU A 668 -8.94 6.88 -3.04
C LEU A 668 -8.33 6.83 -4.45
N LEU A 669 -8.52 7.90 -5.21
CA LEU A 669 -8.07 7.99 -6.60
C LEU A 669 -6.89 8.96 -6.75
N PRO A 670 -5.80 8.54 -7.39
CA PRO A 670 -4.62 9.39 -7.51
C PRO A 670 -4.91 10.64 -8.35
N ASN A 671 -4.53 11.80 -7.82
CA ASN A 671 -4.65 13.11 -8.45
C ASN A 671 -6.08 13.46 -8.92
N VAL A 672 -7.10 12.89 -8.26
CA VAL A 672 -8.51 13.08 -8.65
C VAL A 672 -8.93 14.54 -8.52
N LEU A 673 -8.45 15.25 -7.48
CA LEU A 673 -8.84 16.64 -7.20
C LEU A 673 -8.36 17.62 -8.26
N ALA A 674 -7.37 17.28 -9.06
CA ALA A 674 -6.99 18.04 -10.25
C ALA A 674 -7.95 17.86 -11.43
N ARG A 675 -8.83 16.85 -11.41
CA ARG A 675 -9.65 16.45 -12.57
C ARG A 675 -11.15 16.58 -12.32
N PHE A 676 -11.64 16.15 -11.18
CA PHE A 676 -13.05 16.28 -10.74
C PHE A 676 -13.14 15.99 -9.24
N ASP A 677 -14.37 16.17 -8.67
CA ASP A 677 -14.72 15.66 -7.36
C ASP A 677 -16.09 15.00 -7.40
N LEU A 678 -16.46 14.25 -6.36
CA LEU A 678 -17.74 13.50 -6.29
C LEU A 678 -18.98 14.39 -6.42
N PRO A 679 -19.05 15.64 -5.89
CA PRO A 679 -20.15 16.54 -6.15
C PRO A 679 -20.41 16.81 -7.64
N ASP A 680 -19.38 16.81 -8.49
CA ASP A 680 -19.52 16.91 -9.94
C ASP A 680 -20.27 15.70 -10.50
N CYS A 681 -19.92 14.50 -10.02
CA CYS A 681 -20.57 13.24 -10.40
C CYS A 681 -22.04 13.20 -9.95
N TYR A 682 -22.30 13.58 -8.71
CA TYR A 682 -23.67 13.57 -8.16
C TYR A 682 -24.60 14.56 -8.89
N ARG A 683 -24.09 15.71 -9.29
CA ARG A 683 -24.84 16.68 -10.09
C ARG A 683 -25.25 16.10 -11.46
N GLU A 684 -24.36 15.42 -12.17
CA GLU A 684 -24.68 14.76 -13.43
C GLU A 684 -25.70 13.61 -13.25
N LEU A 685 -25.62 12.89 -12.14
CA LEU A 685 -26.54 11.79 -11.85
C LEU A 685 -27.96 12.23 -11.48
N GLN A 686 -28.22 13.54 -11.24
CA GLN A 686 -29.58 14.05 -11.08
C GLN A 686 -30.46 13.73 -12.29
N ALA A 687 -29.87 13.76 -13.49
CA ALA A 687 -30.56 13.35 -14.73
C ALA A 687 -30.98 11.86 -14.72
N LYS A 688 -30.42 11.04 -13.84
CA LYS A 688 -30.75 9.63 -13.60
C LYS A 688 -31.49 9.42 -12.28
N ARG A 689 -32.29 10.42 -11.85
CA ARG A 689 -33.11 10.36 -10.64
C ARG A 689 -32.32 9.93 -9.41
N LEU A 690 -31.16 10.54 -9.18
CA LEU A 690 -30.29 10.24 -8.04
C LEU A 690 -31.06 10.47 -6.71
N ARG A 691 -31.06 9.42 -5.87
CA ARG A 691 -31.45 9.48 -4.45
C ARG A 691 -30.22 9.18 -3.59
N GLN A 692 -29.84 10.08 -2.70
CA GLN A 692 -28.80 9.88 -1.70
C GLN A 692 -29.44 9.67 -0.33
N ILE A 693 -28.99 8.66 0.39
CA ILE A 693 -29.46 8.27 1.72
C ILE A 693 -28.26 8.31 2.66
N GLU A 694 -28.35 9.13 3.71
CA GLU A 694 -27.35 9.23 4.78
C GLU A 694 -25.91 9.27 4.25
N PRO A 695 -25.53 10.25 3.40
CA PRO A 695 -24.18 10.31 2.83
C PRO A 695 -23.14 10.44 3.94
N TRP A 696 -22.00 9.77 3.77
CA TRP A 696 -20.91 9.78 4.73
C TRP A 696 -19.86 10.85 4.42
N GLY A 697 -19.44 11.57 5.46
CA GLY A 697 -18.31 12.48 5.41
C GLY A 697 -16.95 11.75 5.49
N PRO A 698 -15.87 12.46 5.84
CA PRO A 698 -14.51 11.90 5.92
C PRO A 698 -14.39 10.69 6.84
N MET A 699 -15.17 10.65 7.93
CA MET A 699 -15.11 9.60 8.94
C MET A 699 -15.86 8.31 8.58
N ALA A 700 -16.44 8.21 7.38
CA ALA A 700 -17.14 7.00 6.91
C ALA A 700 -18.25 6.51 7.87
N GLY A 701 -19.02 7.42 8.45
CA GLY A 701 -20.09 7.11 9.42
C GLY A 701 -19.60 6.76 10.84
N LYS A 702 -18.29 6.82 11.11
CA LYS A 702 -17.77 6.81 12.47
C LYS A 702 -17.93 8.20 13.08
N GLU A 703 -18.35 8.29 14.34
CA GLU A 703 -18.28 9.54 15.08
C GLU A 703 -16.79 9.92 15.29
N ALA A 704 -16.48 11.21 15.21
CA ALA A 704 -15.12 11.73 15.33
C ALA A 704 -14.63 11.64 16.78
#